data_e79bb8a97a63a246b8a36457ea8dfefa
#
_entry.id   e79bb8a97a63a246b8a36457ea8dfefa
#
_cell.length_a   1.000
_cell.length_b   1.000
_cell.length_c   1.000
_cell.angle_alpha   90.00
_cell.angle_beta   90.00
_cell.angle_gamma   90.00
#
_symmetry.space_group_name_H-M   'P 1'
#
loop_
_entity.id
_entity.type
_entity.pdbx_description
1 polymer ?
#
loop_
_entity_poly.entity_id
_entity_poly.type
_entity_poly.pdbx_seq_one_letter_code
_entity_poly.pdbx_strand_id
1 'polypeptide(L)'
;MRYAIAVDIGGTFTDLVAYDHDARQVVYSKSPTTYDNFADAIFHCFEKAALTPAEARFLNHGTTLVINALLQRKGARTALVTTKGFRDILEIARGNRPDPFDLHYSRSEPLIPRELRFEVSERMAADGTIVTALDTNELERLAQRLTEEGIESVGIFFMNSYANPAHEEAAARCLQQLMPGAYVTHSTSLTRQWYEYERTSTVAANAYVGPGVDAYIRRLETDLGTGGFGGPLLMMGSNGGLLSVERTCEQPIALVESGPIGGCIGAGAYAEALGLKNVIAFDMGGTTAKCALVEEGRFSVESTYYVGGYTKGFPIQSPVIDIVEVGAGGGSIAWADAQGRLHVGPQSAGSTPGPVCYGRGGDKPTVTDANLVLGRLNPDNFLGGDLTLDVEGARQAIGDLGERLGYHGAEGPLQMAEGILAISTVIMGGAIKQVSVEHGLDPRDFALFCYGGGGPLHGVSLARELSIPLVIIPPEPGNFSAIGMLLADARIDRSETFTGLLDTETIARSRTVFEAMEAEAREALARDFGAQDVLLERHAEMRYRGQRHNIKVPIGRAGDVASIAAAFHRDYKRRYGHADAQAAIELQALHLAAFARQQRPDLACLPRQPDLESKVQERRVHFGGHGTVTARIFRRDALPEGFSDTGPALIEEYGSTTLVWPGDRFEIGTLREIRIHLAGH
;
A
#
# COMPACT_ATOMS: atom_id res chain seq x y z
N MET A 1 0.54 20.97 22.95
CA MET A 1 0.55 20.55 21.53
C MET A 1 -0.87 20.16 21.15
N ARG A 2 -1.39 20.79 20.08
CA ARG A 2 -2.82 20.84 19.74
C ARG A 2 -3.20 19.86 18.61
N TYR A 3 -2.32 19.72 17.62
CA TYR A 3 -2.64 18.97 16.41
C TYR A 3 -1.98 17.61 16.33
N ALA A 4 -2.75 16.58 15.96
CA ALA A 4 -2.24 15.32 15.41
C ALA A 4 -2.19 15.48 13.88
N ILE A 5 -1.04 15.25 13.24
CA ILE A 5 -0.84 15.54 11.83
C ILE A 5 -0.46 14.26 11.08
N ALA A 6 -1.06 14.06 9.91
CA ALA A 6 -0.61 13.07 8.93
C ALA A 6 -0.34 13.74 7.59
N VAL A 7 0.73 13.27 6.93
CA VAL A 7 1.13 13.74 5.60
C VAL A 7 1.37 12.55 4.70
N ASP A 8 0.66 12.52 3.58
CA ASP A 8 0.88 11.54 2.51
C ASP A 8 1.53 12.21 1.30
N ILE A 9 2.76 11.80 0.98
CA ILE A 9 3.47 12.27 -0.21
C ILE A 9 3.21 11.30 -1.36
N GLY A 10 2.23 11.67 -2.19
CA GLY A 10 1.94 10.98 -3.44
C GLY A 10 2.82 11.45 -4.60
N GLY A 11 2.70 10.76 -5.74
CA GLY A 11 3.44 11.10 -6.96
C GLY A 11 3.02 12.41 -7.65
N THR A 12 1.94 13.07 -7.22
CA THR A 12 1.42 14.30 -7.84
C THR A 12 1.19 15.39 -6.80
N PHE A 13 0.58 15.03 -5.69
CA PHE A 13 0.22 15.92 -4.59
C PHE A 13 0.72 15.36 -3.27
N THR A 14 0.97 16.29 -2.35
CA THR A 14 1.19 16.04 -0.93
C THR A 14 -0.06 16.46 -0.19
N ASP A 15 -0.64 15.52 0.54
CA ASP A 15 -1.87 15.68 1.30
C ASP A 15 -1.55 15.80 2.79
N LEU A 16 -2.00 16.86 3.44
CA LEU A 16 -1.89 17.07 4.88
C LEU A 16 -3.26 17.04 5.51
N VAL A 17 -3.38 16.26 6.58
CA VAL A 17 -4.56 16.20 7.45
C VAL A 17 -4.13 16.48 8.88
N ALA A 18 -4.72 17.46 9.52
CA ALA A 18 -4.45 17.83 10.91
C ALA A 18 -5.73 17.73 11.75
N TYR A 19 -5.72 16.90 12.78
CA TYR A 19 -6.80 16.83 13.76
C TYR A 19 -6.50 17.74 14.95
N ASP A 20 -7.39 18.71 15.17
CA ASP A 20 -7.36 19.62 16.30
C ASP A 20 -8.05 18.98 17.50
N HIS A 21 -7.29 18.61 18.53
CA HIS A 21 -7.82 17.96 19.73
C HIS A 21 -8.70 18.90 20.58
N ASP A 22 -8.44 20.22 20.53
CA ASP A 22 -9.18 21.20 21.34
C ASP A 22 -10.53 21.52 20.69
N ALA A 23 -10.50 21.81 19.37
CA ALA A 23 -11.71 22.12 18.61
C ALA A 23 -12.49 20.87 18.16
N ARG A 24 -11.88 19.66 18.23
CA ARG A 24 -12.41 18.40 17.70
C ARG A 24 -12.81 18.52 16.22
N GLN A 25 -11.94 19.09 15.43
CA GLN A 25 -12.13 19.36 14.01
C GLN A 25 -10.91 18.93 13.21
N VAL A 26 -11.12 18.69 11.92
CA VAL A 26 -10.05 18.35 10.99
C VAL A 26 -9.80 19.49 10.02
N VAL A 27 -8.52 19.80 9.81
CA VAL A 27 -8.05 20.75 8.81
C VAL A 27 -7.38 19.96 7.69
N TYR A 28 -7.74 20.27 6.45
CA TYR A 28 -7.20 19.64 5.26
C TYR A 28 -6.39 20.63 4.44
N SER A 29 -5.26 20.18 3.93
CA SER A 29 -4.43 20.97 3.02
C SER A 29 -3.82 20.07 1.95
N LYS A 30 -3.64 20.61 0.77
CA LYS A 30 -3.03 19.92 -0.37
C LYS A 30 -2.08 20.84 -1.11
N SER A 31 -0.90 20.32 -1.48
CA SER A 31 0.13 21.03 -2.25
C SER A 31 0.66 20.11 -3.36
N PRO A 32 1.13 20.65 -4.50
CA PRO A 32 1.91 19.86 -5.44
C PRO A 32 3.15 19.27 -4.77
N THR A 33 3.49 18.02 -5.11
CA THR A 33 4.69 17.36 -4.59
C THR A 33 5.95 18.00 -5.17
N THR A 34 6.91 18.32 -4.31
CA THR A 34 8.23 18.91 -4.67
C THR A 34 9.28 17.79 -4.63
N TYR A 35 9.72 17.32 -5.80
CA TYR A 35 10.66 16.18 -5.91
C TYR A 35 12.10 16.51 -5.46
N ASP A 36 12.50 17.78 -5.57
CA ASP A 36 13.84 18.21 -5.15
C ASP A 36 14.00 18.27 -3.63
N ASN A 37 12.91 18.58 -2.93
CA ASN A 37 12.82 18.59 -1.47
C ASN A 37 11.37 18.36 -1.02
N PHE A 38 11.04 17.16 -0.59
CA PHE A 38 9.69 16.80 -0.14
C PHE A 38 9.23 17.62 1.10
N ALA A 39 10.16 18.08 1.94
CA ALA A 39 9.83 18.93 3.09
C ALA A 39 9.15 20.25 2.66
N ASP A 40 9.51 20.82 1.51
CA ASP A 40 8.92 22.07 1.03
C ASP A 40 7.42 21.92 0.77
N ALA A 41 6.97 20.78 0.19
CA ALA A 41 5.56 20.52 0.00
C ALA A 41 4.81 20.38 1.34
N ILE A 42 5.44 19.80 2.35
CA ILE A 42 4.89 19.72 3.71
C ILE A 42 4.71 21.13 4.30
N PHE A 43 5.74 21.98 4.24
CA PHE A 43 5.65 23.34 4.75
C PHE A 43 4.62 24.19 4.00
N HIS A 44 4.51 24.04 2.67
CA HIS A 44 3.43 24.68 1.91
C HIS A 44 2.04 24.23 2.38
N CYS A 45 1.87 22.95 2.77
CA CYS A 45 0.63 22.50 3.36
C CYS A 45 0.37 23.15 4.73
N PHE A 46 1.39 23.30 5.58
CA PHE A 46 1.27 24.01 6.87
C PHE A 46 0.83 25.46 6.67
N GLU A 47 1.46 26.18 5.73
CA GLU A 47 1.13 27.58 5.40
C GLU A 47 -0.32 27.70 4.90
N LYS A 48 -0.72 26.89 3.92
CA LYS A 48 -2.10 26.88 3.37
C LYS A 48 -3.15 26.61 4.44
N ALA A 49 -2.83 25.72 5.39
CA ALA A 49 -3.71 25.37 6.48
C ALA A 49 -3.67 26.35 7.66
N ALA A 50 -2.80 27.37 7.61
CA ALA A 50 -2.52 28.28 8.71
C ALA A 50 -2.14 27.56 10.02
N LEU A 51 -1.39 26.45 9.90
CA LEU A 51 -0.92 25.63 11.01
C LEU A 51 0.53 25.97 11.35
N THR A 52 0.87 25.88 12.65
CA THR A 52 2.23 26.09 13.13
C THR A 52 2.85 24.76 13.51
N PRO A 53 4.02 24.36 12.93
CA PRO A 53 4.66 23.08 13.27
C PRO A 53 4.89 22.86 14.77
N ALA A 54 5.17 23.93 15.55
CA ALA A 54 5.37 23.87 16.99
C ALA A 54 4.12 23.43 17.78
N GLU A 55 2.92 23.54 17.21
CA GLU A 55 1.68 23.08 17.84
C GLU A 55 1.38 21.62 17.51
N ALA A 56 2.13 20.99 16.61
CA ALA A 56 1.95 19.59 16.24
C ALA A 56 2.43 18.66 17.37
N ARG A 57 1.57 17.72 17.75
CA ARG A 57 1.81 16.72 18.78
C ARG A 57 2.67 15.57 18.28
N PHE A 58 2.39 15.12 17.06
CA PHE A 58 3.14 14.15 16.29
C PHE A 58 2.86 14.35 14.79
N LEU A 59 3.71 13.82 13.95
CA LEU A 59 3.54 13.81 12.51
C LEU A 59 3.72 12.39 11.97
N ASN A 60 2.64 11.81 11.41
CA ASN A 60 2.66 10.54 10.71
C ASN A 60 2.92 10.80 9.23
N HIS A 61 3.89 10.09 8.65
CA HIS A 61 4.34 10.34 7.29
C HIS A 61 4.30 9.07 6.44
N GLY A 62 3.58 9.12 5.31
CA GLY A 62 3.58 8.14 4.24
C GLY A 62 4.41 8.62 3.05
N THR A 63 5.13 7.70 2.40
CA THR A 63 6.00 8.02 1.26
C THR A 63 6.10 6.87 0.27
N THR A 64 6.28 7.21 -1.01
CA THR A 64 6.54 6.22 -2.07
C THR A 64 8.03 6.13 -2.44
N LEU A 65 8.92 6.69 -1.60
CA LEU A 65 10.36 6.78 -1.87
C LEU A 65 10.99 5.41 -2.14
N VAL A 66 10.72 4.42 -1.28
CA VAL A 66 11.35 3.10 -1.33
C VAL A 66 10.95 2.32 -2.58
N ILE A 67 9.64 2.23 -2.86
CA ILE A 67 9.17 1.51 -4.06
C ILE A 67 9.68 2.16 -5.34
N ASN A 68 9.70 3.49 -5.41
CA ASN A 68 10.22 4.22 -6.55
C ASN A 68 11.72 4.00 -6.76
N ALA A 69 12.53 4.02 -5.68
CA ALA A 69 13.96 3.74 -5.76
C ALA A 69 14.25 2.33 -6.29
N LEU A 70 13.49 1.33 -5.84
CA LEU A 70 13.62 -0.06 -6.29
C LEU A 70 13.21 -0.25 -7.75
N LEU A 71 12.05 0.27 -8.16
CA LEU A 71 11.53 0.13 -9.53
C LEU A 71 12.35 0.91 -10.56
N GLN A 72 12.83 2.12 -10.19
CA GLN A 72 13.66 2.96 -11.07
C GLN A 72 15.14 2.60 -11.02
N ARG A 73 15.53 1.64 -10.17
CA ARG A 73 16.94 1.24 -9.97
C ARG A 73 17.83 2.41 -9.55
N LYS A 74 17.33 3.30 -8.69
CA LYS A 74 18.03 4.47 -8.15
C LYS A 74 18.34 4.27 -6.67
N GLY A 75 19.25 3.39 -6.33
CA GLY A 75 19.74 3.16 -4.98
C GLY A 75 21.24 3.38 -4.84
N ALA A 76 21.76 3.14 -3.66
CA ALA A 76 23.17 3.28 -3.34
C ALA A 76 24.05 2.23 -4.03
N ARG A 77 25.33 2.54 -4.22
CA ARG A 77 26.32 1.55 -4.66
C ARG A 77 26.54 0.52 -3.56
N THR A 78 25.96 -0.66 -3.75
CA THR A 78 25.77 -1.65 -2.71
C THR A 78 26.60 -2.92 -2.95
N ALA A 79 27.25 -3.44 -1.92
CA ALA A 79 27.88 -4.76 -1.90
C ALA A 79 27.04 -5.78 -1.13
N LEU A 80 27.08 -7.04 -1.57
CA LEU A 80 26.56 -8.19 -0.84
C LEU A 80 27.72 -9.00 -0.28
N VAL A 81 27.70 -9.32 1.01
CA VAL A 81 28.65 -10.24 1.66
C VAL A 81 27.93 -11.52 2.01
N THR A 82 28.40 -12.66 1.53
CA THR A 82 27.74 -13.96 1.71
C THR A 82 28.71 -15.09 2.07
N THR A 83 28.18 -16.22 2.52
CA THR A 83 28.89 -17.46 2.75
C THR A 83 29.64 -17.91 1.49
N LYS A 84 30.88 -18.35 1.61
CA LYS A 84 31.67 -18.90 0.52
C LYS A 84 30.95 -20.04 -0.21
N GLY A 85 30.86 -19.94 -1.56
CA GLY A 85 30.14 -20.85 -2.43
C GLY A 85 28.68 -20.45 -2.71
N PHE A 86 28.17 -19.32 -2.16
CA PHE A 86 26.76 -18.90 -2.27
C PHE A 86 26.56 -17.52 -2.94
N ARG A 87 27.56 -17.01 -3.61
CA ARG A 87 27.53 -15.72 -4.31
C ARG A 87 26.43 -15.58 -5.36
N ASP A 88 26.03 -16.69 -5.96
CA ASP A 88 25.11 -16.69 -7.10
C ASP A 88 23.64 -16.93 -6.70
N ILE A 89 23.30 -16.88 -5.41
CA ILE A 89 21.90 -17.04 -4.93
C ILE A 89 20.94 -16.08 -5.65
N LEU A 90 21.31 -14.79 -5.81
CA LEU A 90 20.45 -13.81 -6.48
C LEU A 90 20.24 -14.10 -7.97
N GLU A 91 21.22 -14.77 -8.64
CA GLU A 91 21.11 -15.21 -10.03
C GLU A 91 20.26 -16.47 -10.16
N ILE A 92 20.52 -17.45 -9.31
CA ILE A 92 19.84 -18.77 -9.36
C ILE A 92 18.38 -18.62 -8.93
N ALA A 93 18.14 -17.78 -7.89
CA ALA A 93 16.84 -17.60 -7.27
C ALA A 93 16.18 -18.95 -6.93
N ARG A 94 14.94 -19.19 -7.33
CA ARG A 94 14.22 -20.47 -7.13
C ARG A 94 14.38 -21.47 -8.29
N GLY A 95 15.13 -21.12 -9.35
CA GLY A 95 15.28 -21.97 -10.53
C GLY A 95 13.99 -22.20 -11.33
N ASN A 96 12.89 -21.57 -10.95
CA ASN A 96 11.58 -21.68 -11.62
C ASN A 96 11.37 -20.61 -12.70
N ARG A 97 10.41 -20.85 -13.58
CA ARG A 97 9.80 -19.83 -14.44
C ARG A 97 8.38 -19.56 -13.92
N PRO A 98 8.01 -18.30 -13.63
CA PRO A 98 6.66 -17.95 -13.18
C PRO A 98 5.58 -18.35 -14.20
N ASP A 99 5.85 -18.11 -15.50
CA ASP A 99 5.08 -18.67 -16.61
C ASP A 99 5.90 -19.81 -17.25
N PRO A 100 5.50 -21.08 -17.05
CA PRO A 100 6.25 -22.22 -17.60
C PRO A 100 6.21 -22.30 -19.12
N PHE A 101 5.25 -21.64 -19.78
CA PHE A 101 5.10 -21.62 -21.24
C PHE A 101 5.81 -20.46 -21.94
N ASP A 102 6.28 -19.45 -21.19
CA ASP A 102 7.11 -18.38 -21.74
C ASP A 102 8.53 -18.87 -22.00
N LEU A 103 8.81 -19.22 -23.26
CA LEU A 103 10.14 -19.68 -23.70
C LEU A 103 11.18 -18.56 -23.80
N HIS A 104 10.73 -17.29 -23.80
CA HIS A 104 11.58 -16.08 -23.84
C HIS A 104 11.75 -15.45 -22.47
N TYR A 105 11.26 -16.10 -21.41
CA TYR A 105 11.37 -15.60 -20.06
C TYR A 105 12.84 -15.29 -19.71
N SER A 106 13.07 -14.06 -19.31
CA SER A 106 14.32 -13.62 -18.67
C SER A 106 13.99 -13.07 -17.27
N ARG A 107 14.81 -13.42 -16.30
CA ARG A 107 14.69 -12.84 -14.95
C ARG A 107 15.06 -11.36 -14.99
N SER A 108 14.47 -10.60 -14.06
CA SER A 108 14.97 -9.24 -13.81
C SER A 108 16.41 -9.31 -13.26
N GLU A 109 17.23 -8.36 -13.67
CA GLU A 109 18.58 -8.23 -13.15
C GLU A 109 18.53 -8.05 -11.62
N PRO A 110 19.39 -8.72 -10.85
CA PRO A 110 19.54 -8.47 -9.43
C PRO A 110 19.89 -7.01 -9.12
N LEU A 111 19.47 -6.53 -7.93
CA LEU A 111 19.80 -5.16 -7.50
C LEU A 111 21.32 -4.94 -7.34
N ILE A 112 22.02 -5.98 -6.89
CA ILE A 112 23.47 -5.96 -6.71
C ILE A 112 24.10 -6.79 -7.82
N PRO A 113 24.92 -6.21 -8.72
CA PRO A 113 25.56 -6.93 -9.80
C PRO A 113 26.61 -7.93 -9.26
N ARG A 114 26.92 -8.96 -10.04
CA ARG A 114 27.74 -10.10 -9.59
C ARG A 114 29.13 -9.72 -9.08
N GLU A 115 29.75 -8.72 -9.68
CA GLU A 115 31.08 -8.20 -9.30
C GLU A 115 31.09 -7.55 -7.91
N LEU A 116 29.95 -7.10 -7.41
CA LEU A 116 29.78 -6.51 -6.07
C LEU A 116 29.24 -7.51 -5.04
N ARG A 117 29.27 -8.80 -5.32
CA ARG A 117 28.92 -9.87 -4.37
C ARG A 117 30.20 -10.59 -3.94
N PHE A 118 30.48 -10.51 -2.66
CA PHE A 118 31.72 -11.01 -2.05
C PHE A 118 31.43 -12.19 -1.13
N GLU A 119 32.38 -13.08 -1.00
CA GLU A 119 32.28 -14.30 -0.20
C GLU A 119 33.27 -14.26 0.96
N VAL A 120 32.83 -14.76 2.11
CA VAL A 120 33.65 -14.88 3.32
C VAL A 120 33.58 -16.31 3.81
N SER A 121 34.72 -16.81 4.30
CA SER A 121 34.83 -18.15 4.90
C SER A 121 34.12 -18.17 6.26
N GLU A 122 32.97 -18.78 6.27
CA GLU A 122 32.13 -19.08 7.43
C GLU A 122 31.15 -20.20 7.08
N ARG A 123 30.61 -20.93 8.03
CA ARG A 123 29.50 -21.87 7.80
C ARG A 123 28.75 -22.17 9.09
N MET A 124 27.42 -22.00 9.00
CA MET A 124 26.43 -22.41 9.99
C MET A 124 25.67 -23.64 9.49
N ALA A 125 25.44 -24.63 10.33
CA ALA A 125 24.54 -25.75 10.04
C ALA A 125 23.07 -25.36 10.25
N ALA A 126 22.15 -26.16 9.73
CA ALA A 126 20.70 -25.88 9.83
C ALA A 126 20.15 -25.95 11.27
N ASP A 127 20.86 -26.63 12.18
CA ASP A 127 20.56 -26.70 13.62
C ASP A 127 21.18 -25.55 14.43
N GLY A 128 21.88 -24.61 13.77
CA GLY A 128 22.54 -23.47 14.40
C GLY A 128 23.96 -23.77 14.95
N THR A 129 24.49 -24.97 14.73
CA THR A 129 25.89 -25.28 15.13
C THR A 129 26.90 -24.65 14.16
N ILE A 130 28.03 -24.18 14.69
CA ILE A 130 29.08 -23.58 13.87
C ILE A 130 29.93 -24.72 13.25
N VAL A 131 29.89 -24.80 11.91
CA VAL A 131 30.72 -25.75 11.14
C VAL A 131 32.06 -25.14 10.79
N THR A 132 32.08 -23.86 10.38
CA THR A 132 33.29 -23.10 10.11
C THR A 132 33.16 -21.74 10.77
N ALA A 133 34.11 -21.35 11.60
CA ALA A 133 34.09 -20.04 12.24
C ALA A 133 34.27 -18.93 11.20
N LEU A 134 33.67 -17.76 11.49
CA LEU A 134 33.82 -16.58 10.66
C LEU A 134 35.26 -16.11 10.59
N ASP A 135 35.83 -15.97 9.40
CA ASP A 135 37.17 -15.43 9.19
C ASP A 135 37.15 -13.88 9.19
N THR A 136 37.50 -13.32 10.35
CA THR A 136 37.54 -11.87 10.55
C THR A 136 38.67 -11.20 9.75
N ASN A 137 39.77 -11.89 9.45
CA ASN A 137 40.83 -11.33 8.61
C ASN A 137 40.40 -11.19 7.14
N GLU A 138 39.53 -12.09 6.64
CA GLU A 138 38.90 -11.91 5.32
C GLU A 138 37.98 -10.67 5.30
N LEU A 139 37.22 -10.45 6.40
CA LEU A 139 36.36 -9.26 6.54
C LEU A 139 37.15 -7.94 6.54
N GLU A 140 38.29 -7.91 7.26
CA GLU A 140 39.16 -6.72 7.31
C GLU A 140 39.69 -6.36 5.92
N ARG A 141 40.21 -7.34 5.17
CA ARG A 141 40.69 -7.15 3.80
C ARG A 141 39.53 -6.73 2.86
N LEU A 142 38.38 -7.32 3.07
CA LEU A 142 37.20 -6.97 2.30
C LEU A 142 36.74 -5.53 2.58
N ALA A 143 36.71 -5.09 3.82
CA ALA A 143 36.33 -3.72 4.20
C ALA A 143 37.23 -2.68 3.51
N GLN A 144 38.56 -2.93 3.49
CA GLN A 144 39.47 -2.06 2.74
C GLN A 144 39.12 -1.99 1.26
N ARG A 145 38.90 -3.12 0.62
CA ARG A 145 38.52 -3.19 -0.79
C ARG A 145 37.21 -2.47 -1.09
N LEU A 146 36.19 -2.68 -0.26
CA LEU A 146 34.88 -2.04 -0.41
C LEU A 146 35.00 -0.52 -0.29
N THR A 147 35.85 -0.03 0.60
CA THR A 147 36.15 1.41 0.74
C THR A 147 36.83 1.97 -0.50
N GLU A 148 37.85 1.25 -1.03
CA GLU A 148 38.56 1.64 -2.27
C GLU A 148 37.62 1.65 -3.49
N GLU A 149 36.65 0.75 -3.54
CA GLU A 149 35.65 0.68 -4.63
C GLU A 149 34.50 1.69 -4.44
N GLY A 150 34.50 2.49 -3.39
CA GLY A 150 33.47 3.51 -3.11
C GLY A 150 32.10 2.91 -2.82
N ILE A 151 32.05 1.79 -2.09
CA ILE A 151 30.80 1.17 -1.66
C ILE A 151 30.16 1.99 -0.54
N GLU A 152 28.90 2.39 -0.76
CA GLU A 152 28.11 3.20 0.17
C GLU A 152 27.28 2.35 1.13
N SER A 153 26.98 1.10 0.74
CA SER A 153 26.12 0.21 1.52
C SER A 153 26.54 -1.24 1.41
N VAL A 154 26.39 -2.00 2.53
CA VAL A 154 26.71 -3.43 2.61
C VAL A 154 25.53 -4.21 3.17
N GLY A 155 25.01 -5.17 2.40
CA GLY A 155 24.10 -6.21 2.86
C GLY A 155 24.84 -7.49 3.20
N ILE A 156 24.56 -8.08 4.36
CA ILE A 156 25.17 -9.34 4.82
C ILE A 156 24.11 -10.43 4.86
N PHE A 157 24.40 -11.54 4.17
CA PHE A 157 23.60 -12.75 4.20
C PHE A 157 24.48 -13.96 4.37
N PHE A 158 24.29 -14.74 5.44
CA PHE A 158 24.96 -16.02 5.60
C PHE A 158 23.97 -17.19 5.61
N MET A 159 24.44 -18.31 5.08
CA MET A 159 23.64 -19.54 5.04
C MET A 159 23.32 -20.02 6.46
N ASN A 160 22.03 -20.38 6.65
CA ASN A 160 21.49 -20.86 7.92
C ASN A 160 21.60 -19.89 9.12
N SER A 161 21.94 -18.62 8.90
CA SER A 161 22.01 -17.60 9.97
C SER A 161 20.65 -17.38 10.66
N TYR A 162 19.52 -17.75 10.04
CA TYR A 162 18.21 -17.75 10.69
C TYR A 162 18.18 -18.61 11.96
N ALA A 163 18.95 -19.72 11.98
CA ALA A 163 19.03 -20.62 13.13
C ALA A 163 20.00 -20.10 14.21
N ASN A 164 21.06 -19.36 13.79
CA ASN A 164 22.01 -18.73 14.69
C ASN A 164 22.62 -17.49 14.03
N PRO A 165 22.24 -16.26 14.46
CA PRO A 165 22.66 -15.01 13.83
C PRO A 165 24.10 -14.58 14.16
N ALA A 166 24.82 -15.27 15.03
CA ALA A 166 26.07 -14.82 15.62
C ALA A 166 27.14 -14.38 14.59
N HIS A 167 27.25 -15.09 13.45
CA HIS A 167 28.20 -14.71 12.39
C HIS A 167 27.78 -13.44 11.64
N GLU A 168 26.48 -13.27 11.28
CA GLU A 168 26.01 -12.05 10.65
C GLU A 168 26.17 -10.83 11.55
N GLU A 169 25.81 -10.95 12.82
CA GLU A 169 25.97 -9.89 13.82
C GLU A 169 27.44 -9.50 14.03
N ALA A 170 28.33 -10.50 14.09
CA ALA A 170 29.77 -10.25 14.23
C ALA A 170 30.33 -9.56 12.97
N ALA A 171 29.94 -10.02 11.80
CA ALA A 171 30.36 -9.41 10.52
C ALA A 171 29.83 -7.98 10.39
N ALA A 172 28.56 -7.73 10.77
CA ALA A 172 27.98 -6.39 10.75
C ALA A 172 28.73 -5.43 11.68
N ARG A 173 28.97 -5.82 12.92
CA ARG A 173 29.77 -5.01 13.88
C ARG A 173 31.17 -4.70 13.34
N CYS A 174 31.85 -5.70 12.77
CA CYS A 174 33.17 -5.53 12.20
C CYS A 174 33.17 -4.52 11.05
N LEU A 175 32.26 -4.68 10.08
CA LEU A 175 32.17 -3.79 8.92
C LEU A 175 31.73 -2.37 9.31
N GLN A 176 30.82 -2.21 10.27
CA GLN A 176 30.44 -0.90 10.80
C GLN A 176 31.61 -0.15 11.43
N GLN A 177 32.51 -0.87 12.15
CA GLN A 177 33.71 -0.26 12.75
C GLN A 177 34.75 0.14 11.69
N LEU A 178 34.93 -0.69 10.65
CA LEU A 178 35.94 -0.48 9.60
C LEU A 178 35.47 0.48 8.50
N MET A 179 34.17 0.63 8.31
CA MET A 179 33.55 1.46 7.30
C MET A 179 32.48 2.39 7.93
N PRO A 180 32.86 3.33 8.81
CA PRO A 180 31.90 4.14 9.60
C PRO A 180 31.00 5.04 8.76
N GLY A 181 31.33 5.29 7.48
CA GLY A 181 30.51 6.05 6.54
C GLY A 181 29.57 5.19 5.70
N ALA A 182 29.62 3.86 5.79
CA ALA A 182 28.77 2.98 5.01
C ALA A 182 27.53 2.53 5.81
N TYR A 183 26.41 2.37 5.12
CA TYR A 183 25.23 1.73 5.69
C TYR A 183 25.43 0.21 5.71
N VAL A 184 25.38 -0.42 6.88
CA VAL A 184 25.58 -1.86 7.03
C VAL A 184 24.34 -2.51 7.63
N THR A 185 23.81 -3.51 6.94
CA THR A 185 22.63 -4.27 7.38
C THR A 185 22.84 -5.78 7.19
N HIS A 186 22.14 -6.60 7.95
CA HIS A 186 22.24 -8.05 7.84
C HIS A 186 20.87 -8.72 7.83
N SER A 187 20.78 -9.91 7.22
CA SER A 187 19.49 -10.55 6.93
C SER A 187 18.69 -10.90 8.17
N THR A 188 19.33 -11.31 9.25
CA THR A 188 18.68 -11.73 10.50
C THR A 188 18.12 -10.59 11.33
N SER A 189 18.51 -9.33 11.06
CA SER A 189 17.86 -8.15 11.64
C SER A 189 16.51 -7.84 10.99
N LEU A 190 16.29 -8.35 9.78
CA LEU A 190 15.06 -8.12 8.98
C LEU A 190 14.09 -9.28 9.11
N THR A 191 14.58 -10.52 9.00
CA THR A 191 13.75 -11.74 9.06
C THR A 191 14.58 -12.95 9.50
N ARG A 192 13.96 -13.84 10.30
CA ARG A 192 14.56 -15.13 10.70
C ARG A 192 13.87 -16.30 10.00
N GLN A 193 13.42 -16.10 8.75
CA GLN A 193 12.87 -17.16 7.91
C GLN A 193 13.99 -17.88 7.13
N TRP A 194 13.81 -19.16 6.88
CA TRP A 194 14.85 -20.06 6.33
C TRP A 194 15.11 -19.90 4.82
N TYR A 195 14.25 -19.21 4.09
CA TYR A 195 14.34 -19.06 2.63
C TYR A 195 15.57 -18.24 2.21
N GLU A 196 16.60 -18.89 1.71
CA GLU A 196 17.89 -18.26 1.37
C GLU A 196 17.80 -17.18 0.30
N TYR A 197 17.03 -17.42 -0.78
CA TYR A 197 16.88 -16.45 -1.85
C TYR A 197 16.10 -15.21 -1.37
N GLU A 198 14.94 -15.41 -0.78
CA GLU A 198 14.10 -14.31 -0.29
C GLU A 198 14.81 -13.49 0.79
N ARG A 199 15.53 -14.14 1.72
CA ARG A 199 16.36 -13.43 2.71
C ARG A 199 17.47 -12.61 2.07
N THR A 200 18.20 -13.20 1.11
CA THR A 200 19.26 -12.50 0.38
C THR A 200 18.71 -11.32 -0.40
N SER A 201 17.59 -11.51 -1.08
CA SER A 201 16.89 -10.45 -1.83
C SER A 201 16.43 -9.32 -0.90
N THR A 202 15.90 -9.66 0.27
CA THR A 202 15.44 -8.68 1.27
C THR A 202 16.58 -7.82 1.79
N VAL A 203 17.70 -8.43 2.22
CA VAL A 203 18.84 -7.67 2.72
C VAL A 203 19.51 -6.85 1.63
N ALA A 204 19.54 -7.37 0.40
CA ALA A 204 20.04 -6.62 -0.76
C ALA A 204 19.17 -5.38 -1.03
N ALA A 205 17.85 -5.51 -1.00
CA ALA A 205 16.93 -4.39 -1.17
C ALA A 205 17.04 -3.38 -0.01
N ASN A 206 17.11 -3.85 1.24
CA ASN A 206 17.27 -3.00 2.41
C ASN A 206 18.57 -2.18 2.35
N ALA A 207 19.69 -2.82 2.01
CA ALA A 207 20.99 -2.17 1.84
C ALA A 207 20.95 -1.16 0.67
N TYR A 208 20.28 -1.52 -0.45
CA TYR A 208 20.21 -0.70 -1.65
C TYR A 208 19.48 0.62 -1.43
N VAL A 209 18.41 0.63 -0.62
CA VAL A 209 17.62 1.84 -0.35
C VAL A 209 18.05 2.57 0.93
N GLY A 210 18.80 1.89 1.82
CA GLY A 210 19.15 2.36 3.16
C GLY A 210 19.73 3.77 3.20
N PRO A 211 20.83 4.08 2.50
CA PRO A 211 21.45 5.40 2.52
C PRO A 211 20.51 6.52 2.07
N GLY A 212 19.71 6.28 1.00
CA GLY A 212 18.76 7.27 0.50
C GLY A 212 17.61 7.55 1.46
N VAL A 213 17.09 6.53 2.12
CA VAL A 213 16.01 6.66 3.10
C VAL A 213 16.52 7.35 4.37
N ASP A 214 17.68 6.94 4.90
CA ASP A 214 18.27 7.57 6.08
C ASP A 214 18.53 9.07 5.84
N ALA A 215 19.16 9.42 4.73
CA ALA A 215 19.42 10.82 4.37
C ALA A 215 18.12 11.63 4.24
N TYR A 216 17.09 11.05 3.61
CA TYR A 216 15.79 11.69 3.47
C TYR A 216 15.12 11.97 4.81
N ILE A 217 15.03 10.95 5.68
CA ILE A 217 14.32 11.07 6.96
C ILE A 217 15.07 12.01 7.90
N ARG A 218 16.41 11.93 7.97
CA ARG A 218 17.23 12.84 8.81
C ARG A 218 17.11 14.28 8.36
N ARG A 219 17.08 14.53 7.04
CA ARG A 219 16.83 15.85 6.50
C ARG A 219 15.44 16.35 6.87
N LEU A 220 14.41 15.54 6.68
CA LEU A 220 13.04 15.89 7.04
C LEU A 220 12.90 16.23 8.53
N GLU A 221 13.49 15.40 9.42
CA GLU A 221 13.52 15.63 10.86
C GLU A 221 14.20 16.97 11.21
N THR A 222 15.34 17.24 10.55
CA THR A 222 16.08 18.49 10.73
C THR A 222 15.28 19.71 10.26
N ASP A 223 14.68 19.63 9.07
CA ASP A 223 13.90 20.72 8.49
C ASP A 223 12.65 21.01 9.33
N LEU A 224 11.93 19.97 9.77
CA LEU A 224 10.79 20.08 10.68
C LEU A 224 11.21 20.71 12.03
N GLY A 225 12.32 20.25 12.61
CA GLY A 225 12.87 20.80 13.86
C GLY A 225 13.23 22.28 13.73
N THR A 226 13.84 22.67 12.61
CA THR A 226 14.15 24.08 12.30
C THR A 226 12.87 24.91 12.15
N GLY A 227 11.80 24.32 11.61
CA GLY A 227 10.45 24.92 11.54
C GLY A 227 9.71 24.97 12.86
N GLY A 228 10.33 24.48 13.97
CA GLY A 228 9.78 24.52 15.33
C GLY A 228 9.00 23.26 15.73
N PHE A 229 8.96 22.23 14.90
CA PHE A 229 8.33 20.95 15.27
C PHE A 229 9.16 20.24 16.35
N GLY A 230 8.52 19.88 17.46
CA GLY A 230 9.17 19.20 18.59
C GLY A 230 8.52 17.86 18.98
N GLY A 231 7.57 17.38 18.20
CA GLY A 231 6.92 16.07 18.40
C GLY A 231 7.68 14.92 17.72
N PRO A 232 7.25 13.67 17.92
CA PRO A 232 7.79 12.53 17.18
C PRO A 232 7.35 12.55 15.71
N LEU A 233 8.32 12.34 14.81
CA LEU A 233 8.09 11.96 13.41
C LEU A 233 7.94 10.45 13.34
N LEU A 234 6.83 9.97 12.80
CA LEU A 234 6.53 8.55 12.67
C LEU A 234 6.29 8.22 11.19
N MET A 235 6.79 7.07 10.76
CA MET A 235 6.69 6.63 9.38
C MET A 235 5.63 5.54 9.24
N MET A 236 4.81 5.61 8.18
CA MET A 236 3.83 4.57 7.86
C MET A 236 4.53 3.35 7.28
N GLY A 237 4.44 2.21 7.95
CA GLY A 237 4.97 0.93 7.48
C GLY A 237 4.01 0.22 6.52
N SER A 238 4.56 -0.59 5.63
CA SER A 238 3.79 -1.42 4.66
C SER A 238 2.90 -2.48 5.32
N ASN A 239 3.17 -2.80 6.60
CA ASN A 239 2.36 -3.70 7.42
C ASN A 239 1.11 -3.04 8.04
N GLY A 240 0.91 -1.75 7.81
CA GLY A 240 -0.20 -0.97 8.39
C GLY A 240 0.08 -0.39 9.77
N GLY A 241 1.32 -0.41 10.22
CA GLY A 241 1.73 0.17 11.50
C GLY A 241 2.61 1.40 11.36
N LEU A 242 2.66 2.20 12.43
CA LEU A 242 3.60 3.29 12.56
C LEU A 242 4.95 2.78 13.08
N LEU A 243 6.03 3.33 12.54
CA LEU A 243 7.42 3.04 12.87
C LEU A 243 8.12 4.31 13.34
N SER A 244 9.03 4.21 14.30
CA SER A 244 9.93 5.31 14.68
C SER A 244 10.94 5.61 13.58
N VAL A 245 11.53 6.80 13.60
CA VAL A 245 12.62 7.19 12.68
C VAL A 245 13.78 6.20 12.75
N GLU A 246 14.21 5.83 13.96
CA GLU A 246 15.33 4.91 14.19
C GLU A 246 15.07 3.55 13.55
N ARG A 247 13.88 2.98 13.80
CA ARG A 247 13.50 1.68 13.21
C ARG A 247 13.40 1.76 11.68
N THR A 248 12.91 2.87 11.16
CA THR A 248 12.83 3.08 9.72
C THR A 248 14.21 3.16 9.08
N CYS A 249 15.18 3.80 9.72
CA CYS A 249 16.57 3.83 9.26
C CYS A 249 17.24 2.46 9.34
N GLU A 250 16.88 1.61 10.33
CA GLU A 250 17.35 0.21 10.41
C GLU A 250 16.72 -0.70 9.35
N GLN A 251 15.43 -0.50 9.06
CA GLN A 251 14.62 -1.36 8.20
C GLN A 251 13.85 -0.55 7.13
N PRO A 252 14.53 0.23 6.28
CA PRO A 252 13.88 1.06 5.26
C PRO A 252 12.98 0.27 4.30
N ILE A 253 13.25 -1.02 4.08
CA ILE A 253 12.42 -1.89 3.25
C ILE A 253 10.99 -2.05 3.79
N ALA A 254 10.76 -1.79 5.09
CA ALA A 254 9.43 -1.81 5.69
C ALA A 254 8.50 -0.68 5.16
N LEU A 255 9.04 0.29 4.41
CA LEU A 255 8.26 1.38 3.78
C LEU A 255 7.88 1.09 2.31
N VAL A 256 8.14 -0.11 1.78
CA VAL A 256 8.03 -0.39 0.34
C VAL A 256 6.67 -0.02 -0.26
N GLU A 257 5.57 -0.20 0.48
CA GLU A 257 4.20 0.13 0.06
C GLU A 257 3.48 1.00 1.12
N SER A 258 4.10 2.09 1.59
CA SER A 258 3.55 2.89 2.69
C SER A 258 2.42 3.85 2.30
N GLY A 259 2.40 4.37 1.06
CA GLY A 259 1.42 5.36 0.60
C GLY A 259 -0.04 4.88 0.68
N PRO A 260 -0.42 3.76 0.02
CA PRO A 260 -1.82 3.32 -0.03
C PRO A 260 -2.36 2.73 1.28
N ILE A 261 -1.45 2.39 2.20
CA ILE A 261 -1.78 1.68 3.45
C ILE A 261 -2.71 2.52 4.35
N GLY A 262 -2.48 3.83 4.41
CA GLY A 262 -3.33 4.71 5.23
C GLY A 262 -4.80 4.58 4.85
N GLY A 263 -5.12 4.61 3.55
CA GLY A 263 -6.49 4.44 3.09
C GLY A 263 -7.11 3.10 3.46
N CYS A 264 -6.32 2.02 3.41
CA CYS A 264 -6.76 0.71 3.89
C CYS A 264 -7.14 0.79 5.39
N ILE A 265 -6.26 1.32 6.24
CA ILE A 265 -6.52 1.45 7.69
C ILE A 265 -7.78 2.26 7.95
N GLY A 266 -7.95 3.37 7.24
CA GLY A 266 -9.17 4.18 7.30
C GLY A 266 -10.42 3.37 6.96
N ALA A 267 -10.39 2.60 5.86
CA ALA A 267 -11.50 1.73 5.46
C ALA A 267 -11.82 0.67 6.53
N GLY A 268 -10.80 0.07 7.15
CA GLY A 268 -10.99 -0.86 8.28
C GLY A 268 -11.64 -0.23 9.49
N ALA A 269 -11.20 0.97 9.86
CA ALA A 269 -11.77 1.72 10.99
C ALA A 269 -13.24 2.11 10.75
N TYR A 270 -13.57 2.54 9.51
CA TYR A 270 -14.96 2.77 9.13
C TYR A 270 -15.79 1.49 9.10
N ALA A 271 -15.24 0.39 8.57
CA ALA A 271 -15.91 -0.90 8.57
C ALA A 271 -16.29 -1.35 9.99
N GLU A 272 -15.36 -1.24 10.94
CA GLU A 272 -15.60 -1.55 12.35
C GLU A 272 -16.69 -0.65 12.94
N ALA A 273 -16.59 0.67 12.76
CA ALA A 273 -17.53 1.64 13.30
C ALA A 273 -18.94 1.51 12.69
N LEU A 274 -19.06 1.12 11.44
CA LEU A 274 -20.33 0.91 10.73
C LEU A 274 -20.89 -0.52 10.88
N GLY A 275 -20.18 -1.41 11.59
CA GLY A 275 -20.58 -2.80 11.77
C GLY A 275 -20.54 -3.64 10.48
N LEU A 276 -19.72 -3.24 9.51
CA LEU A 276 -19.52 -3.98 8.25
C LEU A 276 -18.48 -5.07 8.46
N LYS A 277 -18.83 -6.31 8.17
CA LYS A 277 -17.91 -7.44 8.36
C LYS A 277 -16.85 -7.48 7.26
N ASN A 278 -17.27 -7.29 6.01
CA ASN A 278 -16.43 -7.48 4.84
C ASN A 278 -16.47 -6.23 3.95
N VAL A 279 -15.31 -5.69 3.65
CA VAL A 279 -15.16 -4.48 2.84
C VAL A 279 -14.04 -4.66 1.84
N ILE A 280 -14.26 -4.25 0.60
CA ILE A 280 -13.22 -4.05 -0.40
C ILE A 280 -12.83 -2.58 -0.36
N ALA A 281 -11.66 -2.27 0.14
CA ALA A 281 -11.06 -0.94 0.09
C ALA A 281 -10.56 -0.68 -1.34
N PHE A 282 -11.07 0.35 -1.99
CA PHE A 282 -10.75 0.71 -3.36
C PHE A 282 -10.30 2.17 -3.45
N ASP A 283 -9.01 2.35 -3.76
CA ASP A 283 -8.38 3.66 -3.96
C ASP A 283 -8.14 3.90 -5.45
N MET A 284 -8.61 5.02 -5.98
CA MET A 284 -8.27 5.44 -7.34
C MET A 284 -7.72 6.85 -7.36
N GLY A 285 -6.45 6.94 -7.66
CA GLY A 285 -5.75 8.20 -7.87
C GLY A 285 -5.65 8.60 -9.35
N GLY A 286 -4.71 9.50 -9.64
CA GLY A 286 -4.43 9.95 -11.02
C GLY A 286 -3.74 8.92 -11.89
N THR A 287 -2.92 8.04 -11.32
CA THR A 287 -2.04 7.11 -12.09
C THR A 287 -2.50 5.67 -11.99
N THR A 288 -2.91 5.22 -10.81
CA THR A 288 -3.22 3.82 -10.51
C THR A 288 -4.51 3.68 -9.72
N ALA A 289 -5.09 2.48 -9.74
CA ALA A 289 -6.09 2.04 -8.79
C ALA A 289 -5.53 0.90 -7.95
N LYS A 290 -5.90 0.88 -6.65
CA LYS A 290 -5.43 -0.08 -5.66
C LYS A 290 -6.60 -0.65 -4.91
N CYS A 291 -6.55 -1.94 -4.59
CA CYS A 291 -7.58 -2.57 -3.77
C CYS A 291 -6.98 -3.54 -2.75
N ALA A 292 -7.64 -3.61 -1.60
CA ALA A 292 -7.32 -4.52 -0.51
C ALA A 292 -8.60 -5.04 0.14
N LEU A 293 -8.52 -6.20 0.80
CA LEU A 293 -9.65 -6.77 1.55
C LEU A 293 -9.55 -6.46 3.04
N VAL A 294 -10.69 -6.15 3.61
CA VAL A 294 -10.93 -6.09 5.06
C VAL A 294 -11.96 -7.16 5.40
N GLU A 295 -11.57 -8.18 6.14
CA GLU A 295 -12.46 -9.22 6.68
C GLU A 295 -12.52 -9.09 8.21
N GLU A 296 -13.70 -8.92 8.78
CA GLU A 296 -13.91 -8.76 10.22
C GLU A 296 -13.00 -7.67 10.86
N GLY A 297 -12.81 -6.55 10.16
CA GLY A 297 -11.97 -5.43 10.57
C GLY A 297 -10.46 -5.65 10.43
N ARG A 298 -10.02 -6.73 9.77
CA ARG A 298 -8.60 -7.10 9.60
C ARG A 298 -8.19 -7.14 8.15
N PHE A 299 -6.96 -6.73 7.88
CA PHE A 299 -6.32 -6.86 6.57
C PHE A 299 -5.54 -8.15 6.49
N SER A 300 -5.49 -8.73 5.28
CA SER A 300 -4.50 -9.74 4.97
C SER A 300 -3.12 -9.09 4.90
N VAL A 301 -2.14 -9.69 5.60
CA VAL A 301 -0.74 -9.26 5.57
C VAL A 301 0.09 -10.43 5.10
N GLU A 302 0.66 -10.28 3.92
CA GLU A 302 1.56 -11.27 3.33
C GLU A 302 2.95 -11.16 3.92
N SER A 303 3.61 -12.32 4.14
CA SER A 303 4.99 -12.37 4.67
C SER A 303 6.03 -12.13 3.58
N THR A 304 5.67 -12.32 2.30
CA THR A 304 6.55 -12.13 1.14
C THR A 304 5.85 -11.27 0.11
N TYR A 305 6.48 -10.16 -0.24
CA TYR A 305 6.01 -9.24 -1.26
C TYR A 305 6.94 -9.29 -2.49
N TYR A 306 6.39 -9.17 -3.71
CA TYR A 306 7.17 -9.16 -4.95
C TYR A 306 7.23 -7.75 -5.53
N VAL A 307 8.38 -7.09 -5.38
CA VAL A 307 8.63 -5.77 -5.97
C VAL A 307 8.61 -5.88 -7.50
N GLY A 308 7.68 -5.20 -8.16
CA GLY A 308 7.48 -5.30 -9.61
C GLY A 308 6.66 -6.52 -10.06
N GLY A 309 5.99 -7.19 -9.11
CA GLY A 309 5.09 -8.33 -9.34
C GLY A 309 5.78 -9.69 -9.43
N TYR A 310 5.01 -10.77 -9.27
CA TYR A 310 5.53 -12.14 -9.20
C TYR A 310 6.30 -12.57 -10.46
N THR A 311 5.83 -12.15 -11.63
CA THR A 311 6.39 -12.62 -12.93
C THR A 311 7.73 -11.99 -13.27
N LYS A 312 7.90 -10.70 -13.01
CA LYS A 312 9.09 -9.93 -13.43
C LYS A 312 9.85 -9.28 -12.26
N GLY A 313 9.33 -9.40 -11.06
CA GLY A 313 9.89 -8.79 -9.87
C GLY A 313 10.84 -9.70 -9.10
N PHE A 314 11.16 -9.27 -7.90
CA PHE A 314 11.96 -10.03 -6.94
C PHE A 314 11.29 -10.01 -5.56
N PRO A 315 11.42 -11.08 -4.77
CA PRO A 315 10.76 -11.18 -3.48
C PRO A 315 11.50 -10.38 -2.40
N ILE A 316 10.72 -9.84 -1.46
CA ILE A 316 11.21 -9.36 -0.17
C ILE A 316 10.38 -10.01 0.95
N GLN A 317 11.03 -10.45 2.01
CA GLN A 317 10.40 -10.95 3.24
C GLN A 317 10.19 -9.77 4.19
N SER A 318 9.19 -8.97 3.91
CA SER A 318 8.72 -7.89 4.76
C SER A 318 7.20 -7.98 4.83
N PRO A 319 6.59 -7.85 6.01
CA PRO A 319 5.13 -7.86 6.12
C PRO A 319 4.54 -6.68 5.34
N VAL A 320 3.69 -6.97 4.36
CA VAL A 320 3.00 -5.98 3.53
C VAL A 320 1.51 -6.31 3.51
N ILE A 321 0.64 -5.31 3.69
CA ILE A 321 -0.80 -5.51 3.46
C ILE A 321 -0.99 -5.98 2.02
N ASP A 322 -1.80 -7.01 1.85
CA ASP A 322 -2.09 -7.57 0.53
C ASP A 322 -2.90 -6.57 -0.29
N ILE A 323 -2.20 -5.84 -1.16
CA ILE A 323 -2.76 -4.83 -2.04
C ILE A 323 -2.48 -5.21 -3.49
N VAL A 324 -3.53 -5.22 -4.31
CA VAL A 324 -3.39 -5.32 -5.76
C VAL A 324 -3.46 -3.94 -6.37
N GLU A 325 -2.45 -3.60 -7.16
CA GLU A 325 -2.35 -2.34 -7.89
C GLU A 325 -2.46 -2.58 -9.40
N VAL A 326 -3.24 -1.74 -10.08
CA VAL A 326 -3.37 -1.76 -11.54
C VAL A 326 -3.16 -0.37 -12.11
N GLY A 327 -2.54 -0.29 -13.30
CA GLY A 327 -2.30 0.95 -14.03
C GLY A 327 -3.57 1.53 -14.65
N ALA A 328 -4.60 1.75 -13.83
CA ALA A 328 -5.87 2.33 -14.21
C ALA A 328 -6.19 3.49 -13.25
N GLY A 329 -5.85 4.71 -13.62
CA GLY A 329 -6.14 5.93 -12.89
C GLY A 329 -6.77 6.99 -13.78
N GLY A 330 -7.06 8.17 -13.22
CA GLY A 330 -7.65 9.28 -13.97
C GLY A 330 -6.81 9.73 -15.18
N GLY A 331 -5.49 9.67 -15.08
CA GLY A 331 -4.55 10.01 -16.14
C GLY A 331 -4.23 8.86 -17.12
N SER A 332 -4.85 7.69 -16.98
CA SER A 332 -4.61 6.56 -17.90
C SER A 332 -4.99 6.94 -19.33
N ILE A 333 -4.01 6.80 -20.23
CA ILE A 333 -4.14 7.24 -21.63
C ILE A 333 -4.95 6.22 -22.41
N ALA A 334 -5.95 6.72 -23.17
CA ALA A 334 -6.70 5.93 -24.13
C ALA A 334 -6.05 6.01 -25.52
N TRP A 335 -5.87 4.85 -26.17
CA TRP A 335 -5.19 4.76 -27.47
C TRP A 335 -5.71 3.60 -28.31
N ALA A 336 -5.52 3.69 -29.62
CA ALA A 336 -5.86 2.63 -30.57
C ALA A 336 -4.61 1.90 -31.02
N ASP A 337 -4.65 0.55 -31.04
CA ASP A 337 -3.58 -0.25 -31.60
C ASP A 337 -3.63 -0.31 -33.16
N ALA A 338 -2.64 -0.96 -33.75
CA ALA A 338 -2.54 -1.12 -35.21
C ALA A 338 -3.70 -1.95 -35.82
N GLN A 339 -4.45 -2.68 -34.99
CA GLN A 339 -5.62 -3.47 -35.39
C GLN A 339 -6.94 -2.71 -35.19
N GLY A 340 -6.88 -1.45 -34.75
CA GLY A 340 -8.07 -0.64 -34.48
C GLY A 340 -8.82 -1.02 -33.21
N ARG A 341 -8.12 -1.56 -32.18
CA ARG A 341 -8.71 -1.87 -30.88
C ARG A 341 -8.41 -0.75 -29.90
N LEU A 342 -9.42 -0.37 -29.10
CA LEU A 342 -9.27 0.59 -28.03
C LEU A 342 -8.56 -0.03 -26.84
N HIS A 343 -7.57 0.67 -26.31
CA HIS A 343 -6.86 0.36 -25.08
C HIS A 343 -6.89 1.54 -24.11
N VAL A 344 -6.83 1.26 -22.80
CA VAL A 344 -6.70 2.26 -21.74
C VAL A 344 -5.54 1.88 -20.85
N GLY A 345 -4.57 2.78 -20.68
CA GLY A 345 -3.32 2.48 -19.99
C GLY A 345 -2.41 1.49 -20.75
N PRO A 346 -1.39 0.90 -20.09
CA PRO A 346 -0.95 1.19 -18.72
C PRO A 346 -0.24 2.54 -18.56
N GLN A 347 0.04 3.25 -19.69
CA GLN A 347 0.68 4.57 -19.64
C GLN A 347 -0.29 5.60 -19.05
N SER A 348 0.26 6.47 -18.19
CA SER A 348 -0.44 7.61 -17.62
C SER A 348 0.15 8.91 -18.12
N ALA A 349 -0.70 9.91 -18.35
CA ALA A 349 -0.28 11.27 -18.66
C ALA A 349 0.36 11.98 -17.45
N GLY A 350 0.25 11.39 -16.26
CA GLY A 350 0.74 12.00 -15.02
C GLY A 350 0.02 13.31 -14.67
N SER A 351 0.73 14.21 -14.00
CA SER A 351 0.26 15.57 -13.69
C SER A 351 0.81 16.62 -14.65
N THR A 352 1.92 16.31 -15.32
CA THR A 352 2.59 17.18 -16.28
C THR A 352 3.09 16.32 -17.44
N PRO A 353 2.60 16.52 -18.68
CA PRO A 353 1.60 17.54 -19.05
C PRO A 353 0.18 17.27 -18.51
N GLY A 354 -0.14 16.03 -18.13
CA GLY A 354 -1.45 15.63 -17.58
C GLY A 354 -2.51 15.35 -18.66
N PRO A 355 -3.77 15.10 -18.23
CA PRO A 355 -4.94 15.05 -19.10
C PRO A 355 -5.07 16.26 -20.02
N VAL A 356 -5.66 16.08 -21.20
CA VAL A 356 -5.89 17.18 -22.16
C VAL A 356 -6.65 18.33 -21.50
N CYS A 357 -7.66 18.01 -20.73
CA CYS A 357 -8.50 18.99 -20.04
C CYS A 357 -7.77 19.86 -19.02
N TYR A 358 -6.56 19.50 -18.60
CA TYR A 358 -5.79 20.38 -17.69
C TYR A 358 -5.18 21.60 -18.38
N GLY A 359 -5.19 21.64 -19.72
CA GLY A 359 -4.67 22.78 -20.49
C GLY A 359 -3.17 23.02 -20.35
N ARG A 360 -2.39 21.99 -19.94
CA ARG A 360 -0.94 22.06 -19.68
C ARG A 360 -0.07 21.43 -20.78
N GLY A 361 -0.66 21.26 -21.99
CA GLY A 361 0.03 20.69 -23.14
C GLY A 361 -0.11 19.17 -23.30
N GLY A 362 -0.98 18.52 -22.54
CA GLY A 362 -1.40 17.14 -22.79
C GLY A 362 -2.13 17.03 -24.13
N ASP A 363 -1.81 16.00 -24.92
CA ASP A 363 -2.36 15.77 -26.27
C ASP A 363 -3.04 14.40 -26.43
N LYS A 364 -2.99 13.56 -25.39
CA LYS A 364 -3.57 12.21 -25.40
C LYS A 364 -4.78 12.13 -24.50
N PRO A 365 -5.94 11.65 -25.00
CA PRO A 365 -7.15 11.54 -24.18
C PRO A 365 -6.96 10.55 -23.03
N THR A 366 -7.54 10.87 -21.89
CA THR A 366 -7.44 10.08 -20.66
C THR A 366 -8.81 9.73 -20.08
N VAL A 367 -8.82 8.93 -19.01
CA VAL A 367 -10.03 8.62 -18.22
C VAL A 367 -10.65 9.90 -17.61
N THR A 368 -9.83 10.88 -17.20
CA THR A 368 -10.33 12.18 -16.71
C THR A 368 -11.05 12.96 -17.82
N ASP A 369 -10.47 13.01 -19.04
CA ASP A 369 -11.11 13.66 -20.20
C ASP A 369 -12.43 12.98 -20.54
N ALA A 370 -12.52 11.65 -20.47
CA ALA A 370 -13.74 10.90 -20.70
C ALA A 370 -14.83 11.26 -19.67
N ASN A 371 -14.50 11.32 -18.38
CA ASN A 371 -15.45 11.75 -17.34
C ASN A 371 -15.93 13.20 -17.54
N LEU A 372 -15.05 14.10 -18.00
CA LEU A 372 -15.40 15.48 -18.29
C LEU A 372 -16.35 15.57 -19.49
N VAL A 373 -16.07 14.87 -20.59
CA VAL A 373 -16.92 14.85 -21.80
C VAL A 373 -18.30 14.30 -21.51
N LEU A 374 -18.42 13.34 -20.60
CA LEU A 374 -19.70 12.80 -20.13
C LEU A 374 -20.43 13.71 -19.13
N GLY A 375 -19.88 14.88 -18.78
CA GLY A 375 -20.48 15.84 -17.84
C GLY A 375 -20.39 15.45 -16.37
N ARG A 376 -19.56 14.47 -16.01
CA ARG A 376 -19.43 13.95 -14.64
C ARG A 376 -18.53 14.81 -13.75
N LEU A 377 -17.66 15.64 -14.33
CA LEU A 377 -16.81 16.59 -13.65
C LEU A 377 -17.29 18.03 -13.86
N ASN A 378 -17.06 18.86 -12.85
CA ASN A 378 -17.34 20.29 -12.92
C ASN A 378 -16.14 21.03 -13.51
N PRO A 379 -16.26 21.62 -14.74
CA PRO A 379 -15.12 22.28 -15.36
C PRO A 379 -14.63 23.52 -14.59
N ASP A 380 -15.54 24.21 -13.88
CA ASP A 380 -15.26 25.48 -13.20
C ASP A 380 -14.90 25.29 -11.70
N ASN A 381 -15.09 24.09 -11.15
CA ASN A 381 -14.87 23.81 -9.73
C ASN A 381 -14.03 22.55 -9.50
N PHE A 382 -13.12 22.25 -10.39
CA PHE A 382 -12.18 21.14 -10.17
C PHE A 382 -11.12 21.55 -9.14
N LEU A 383 -10.86 20.67 -8.15
CA LEU A 383 -10.02 20.96 -6.97
C LEU A 383 -10.47 22.25 -6.25
N GLY A 384 -11.79 22.39 -6.04
CA GLY A 384 -12.33 23.56 -5.36
C GLY A 384 -12.20 24.88 -6.14
N GLY A 385 -11.95 24.81 -7.47
CA GLY A 385 -11.74 25.95 -8.34
C GLY A 385 -10.28 26.31 -8.59
N ASP A 386 -9.33 25.56 -8.02
CA ASP A 386 -7.89 25.76 -8.24
C ASP A 386 -7.47 25.46 -9.70
N LEU A 387 -8.28 24.71 -10.43
CA LEU A 387 -8.06 24.36 -11.85
C LEU A 387 -9.35 24.40 -12.65
N THR A 388 -9.38 25.22 -13.70
CA THR A 388 -10.46 25.20 -14.72
C THR A 388 -10.13 24.19 -15.81
N LEU A 389 -11.10 23.33 -16.17
CA LEU A 389 -10.90 22.27 -17.15
C LEU A 389 -11.32 22.71 -18.57
N ASP A 390 -10.49 22.37 -19.56
CA ASP A 390 -10.77 22.59 -20.99
C ASP A 390 -11.69 21.48 -21.53
N VAL A 391 -12.98 21.75 -21.58
CA VAL A 391 -14.01 20.84 -22.06
C VAL A 391 -13.88 20.59 -23.57
N GLU A 392 -13.60 21.64 -24.35
CA GLU A 392 -13.53 21.54 -25.81
C GLU A 392 -12.27 20.78 -26.24
N GLY A 393 -11.12 21.03 -25.61
CA GLY A 393 -9.89 20.27 -25.87
C GLY A 393 -10.06 18.78 -25.57
N ALA A 394 -10.69 18.44 -24.43
CA ALA A 394 -11.00 17.04 -24.09
C ALA A 394 -11.96 16.40 -25.11
N ARG A 395 -13.03 17.11 -25.51
CA ARG A 395 -14.01 16.64 -26.51
C ARG A 395 -13.34 16.39 -27.86
N GLN A 396 -12.47 17.29 -28.30
CA GLN A 396 -11.73 17.15 -29.55
C GLN A 396 -10.81 15.93 -29.53
N ALA A 397 -9.99 15.78 -28.47
CA ALA A 397 -9.04 14.66 -28.38
C ALA A 397 -9.74 13.29 -28.33
N ILE A 398 -10.86 13.19 -27.60
CA ILE A 398 -11.68 11.97 -27.57
C ILE A 398 -12.37 11.73 -28.91
N GLY A 399 -12.85 12.80 -29.57
CA GLY A 399 -13.45 12.75 -30.89
C GLY A 399 -12.47 12.23 -31.96
N ASP A 400 -11.25 12.77 -31.98
CA ASP A 400 -10.18 12.34 -32.91
C ASP A 400 -9.80 10.86 -32.72
N LEU A 401 -9.79 10.37 -31.47
CA LEU A 401 -9.60 8.95 -31.18
C LEU A 401 -10.81 8.14 -31.69
N GLY A 402 -12.04 8.64 -31.46
CA GLY A 402 -13.28 8.02 -31.90
C GLY A 402 -13.35 7.87 -33.42
N GLU A 403 -13.04 8.92 -34.17
CA GLU A 403 -13.04 8.89 -35.63
C GLU A 403 -12.10 7.81 -36.19
N ARG A 404 -10.92 7.63 -35.61
CA ARG A 404 -9.98 6.56 -35.99
C ARG A 404 -10.53 5.16 -35.72
N LEU A 405 -11.47 5.03 -34.82
CA LEU A 405 -12.11 3.76 -34.42
C LEU A 405 -13.52 3.58 -35.01
N GLY A 406 -13.96 4.50 -35.90
CA GLY A 406 -15.23 4.42 -36.62
C GLY A 406 -16.42 5.03 -35.88
N TYR A 407 -16.20 5.80 -34.80
CA TYR A 407 -17.24 6.54 -34.10
C TYR A 407 -17.31 7.97 -34.63
N HIS A 408 -18.36 8.29 -35.38
CA HIS A 408 -18.50 9.54 -36.12
C HIS A 408 -19.69 10.39 -35.65
N GLY A 409 -19.68 11.67 -36.00
CA GLY A 409 -20.80 12.60 -35.75
C GLY A 409 -20.86 13.10 -34.31
N ALA A 410 -21.96 13.78 -33.98
CA ALA A 410 -22.10 14.48 -32.69
C ALA A 410 -22.07 13.58 -31.44
N GLU A 411 -22.48 12.33 -31.57
CA GLU A 411 -22.47 11.32 -30.48
C GLU A 411 -21.14 10.55 -30.39
N GLY A 412 -20.27 10.64 -31.40
CA GLY A 412 -18.98 9.93 -31.43
C GLY A 412 -18.12 10.14 -30.20
N PRO A 413 -17.90 11.39 -29.74
CA PRO A 413 -17.13 11.64 -28.51
C PRO A 413 -17.77 11.04 -27.25
N LEU A 414 -19.10 11.01 -27.12
CA LEU A 414 -19.79 10.42 -25.97
C LEU A 414 -19.63 8.89 -25.97
N GLN A 415 -19.83 8.24 -27.12
CA GLN A 415 -19.67 6.78 -27.27
C GLN A 415 -18.23 6.37 -27.00
N MET A 416 -17.25 7.14 -27.48
CA MET A 416 -15.83 6.87 -27.22
C MET A 416 -15.49 7.05 -25.74
N ALA A 417 -15.98 8.10 -25.09
CA ALA A 417 -15.79 8.32 -23.66
C ALA A 417 -16.40 7.18 -22.82
N GLU A 418 -17.59 6.68 -23.17
CA GLU A 418 -18.17 5.48 -22.54
C GLU A 418 -17.29 4.24 -22.73
N GLY A 419 -16.77 4.02 -23.95
CA GLY A 419 -15.87 2.90 -24.24
C GLY A 419 -14.59 2.95 -23.39
N ILE A 420 -14.00 4.14 -23.23
CA ILE A 420 -12.82 4.34 -22.38
C ILE A 420 -13.12 3.96 -20.93
N LEU A 421 -14.27 4.42 -20.38
CA LEU A 421 -14.65 4.12 -19.01
C LEU A 421 -15.04 2.65 -18.81
N ALA A 422 -15.67 2.02 -19.79
CA ALA A 422 -16.00 0.58 -19.74
C ALA A 422 -14.74 -0.28 -19.64
N ILE A 423 -13.71 -0.02 -20.48
CA ILE A 423 -12.42 -0.73 -20.42
C ILE A 423 -11.73 -0.47 -19.07
N SER A 424 -11.72 0.78 -18.61
CA SER A 424 -11.15 1.11 -17.30
C SER A 424 -11.84 0.35 -16.16
N THR A 425 -13.17 0.24 -16.19
CA THR A 425 -13.97 -0.51 -15.20
C THR A 425 -13.60 -2.00 -15.21
N VAL A 426 -13.44 -2.63 -16.38
CA VAL A 426 -13.03 -4.04 -16.50
C VAL A 426 -11.62 -4.27 -15.93
N ILE A 427 -10.66 -3.38 -16.21
CA ILE A 427 -9.30 -3.46 -15.68
C ILE A 427 -9.30 -3.37 -14.15
N MET A 428 -10.01 -2.38 -13.59
CA MET A 428 -10.13 -2.21 -12.13
C MET A 428 -10.91 -3.36 -11.48
N GLY A 429 -11.97 -3.85 -12.13
CA GLY A 429 -12.72 -5.03 -11.69
C GLY A 429 -11.86 -6.30 -11.66
N GLY A 430 -10.88 -6.42 -12.57
CA GLY A 430 -9.86 -7.48 -12.56
C GLY A 430 -9.01 -7.46 -11.29
N ALA A 431 -8.58 -6.28 -10.84
CA ALA A 431 -7.83 -6.14 -9.59
C ALA A 431 -8.66 -6.57 -8.36
N ILE A 432 -9.95 -6.19 -8.32
CA ILE A 432 -10.84 -6.61 -7.24
C ILE A 432 -11.05 -8.12 -7.26
N LYS A 433 -11.18 -8.75 -8.43
CA LYS A 433 -11.26 -10.22 -8.55
C LYS A 433 -9.98 -10.90 -8.08
N GLN A 434 -8.83 -10.30 -8.30
CA GLN A 434 -7.55 -10.84 -7.84
C GLN A 434 -7.47 -10.88 -6.32
N VAL A 435 -7.84 -9.81 -5.59
CA VAL A 435 -7.83 -9.83 -4.13
C VAL A 435 -8.98 -10.64 -3.52
N SER A 436 -10.05 -10.95 -4.25
CA SER A 436 -11.23 -11.65 -3.72
C SER A 436 -11.37 -13.07 -4.28
N VAL A 437 -11.68 -13.21 -5.56
CA VAL A 437 -12.00 -14.51 -6.19
C VAL A 437 -10.81 -15.47 -6.17
N GLU A 438 -9.59 -14.98 -6.41
CA GLU A 438 -8.38 -15.80 -6.35
C GLU A 438 -8.06 -16.27 -4.91
N HIS A 439 -8.61 -15.59 -3.90
CA HIS A 439 -8.55 -16.00 -2.49
C HIS A 439 -9.75 -16.84 -2.05
N GLY A 440 -10.64 -17.21 -2.98
CA GLY A 440 -11.83 -18.02 -2.72
C GLY A 440 -12.98 -17.26 -2.06
N LEU A 441 -13.01 -15.93 -2.24
CA LEU A 441 -14.03 -15.04 -1.68
C LEU A 441 -14.97 -14.53 -2.76
N ASP A 442 -16.24 -14.36 -2.42
CA ASP A 442 -17.25 -13.82 -3.34
C ASP A 442 -17.37 -12.30 -3.13
N PRO A 443 -17.10 -11.45 -4.14
CA PRO A 443 -17.25 -10.00 -4.02
C PRO A 443 -18.65 -9.55 -3.59
N ARG A 444 -19.68 -10.35 -3.86
CA ARG A 444 -21.07 -10.05 -3.49
C ARG A 444 -21.33 -10.04 -1.99
N ASP A 445 -20.44 -10.65 -1.20
CA ASP A 445 -20.50 -10.67 0.27
C ASP A 445 -19.82 -9.46 0.90
N PHE A 446 -19.34 -8.50 0.08
CA PHE A 446 -18.60 -7.32 0.51
C PHE A 446 -19.35 -6.02 0.20
N ALA A 447 -19.04 -4.97 0.97
CA ALA A 447 -19.31 -3.59 0.57
C ALA A 447 -18.07 -3.03 -0.15
N LEU A 448 -18.27 -2.22 -1.20
CA LEU A 448 -17.19 -1.54 -1.92
C LEU A 448 -16.96 -0.15 -1.29
N PHE A 449 -15.83 0.04 -0.63
CA PHE A 449 -15.45 1.27 0.03
C PHE A 449 -14.50 2.07 -0.87
N CYS A 450 -15.02 3.12 -1.53
CA CYS A 450 -14.30 3.86 -2.55
C CYS A 450 -13.75 5.18 -2.03
N TYR A 451 -12.46 5.41 -2.24
CA TYR A 451 -11.75 6.65 -1.91
C TYR A 451 -10.70 7.00 -2.98
N GLY A 452 -9.86 8.00 -2.70
CA GLY A 452 -9.04 8.64 -3.73
C GLY A 452 -9.86 9.63 -4.58
N GLY A 453 -9.20 10.48 -5.34
CA GLY A 453 -9.86 11.51 -6.14
C GLY A 453 -10.79 10.96 -7.24
N GLY A 454 -10.48 9.78 -7.78
CA GLY A 454 -11.26 9.11 -8.84
C GLY A 454 -12.20 8.01 -8.36
N GLY A 455 -11.95 7.42 -7.19
CA GLY A 455 -12.72 6.27 -6.69
C GLY A 455 -14.24 6.47 -6.66
N PRO A 456 -14.76 7.57 -6.11
CA PRO A 456 -16.19 7.86 -6.05
C PRO A 456 -16.90 7.99 -7.41
N LEU A 457 -16.17 8.40 -8.47
CA LEU A 457 -16.71 8.45 -9.84
C LEU A 457 -16.95 7.06 -10.44
N HIS A 458 -16.14 6.08 -10.05
CA HIS A 458 -16.14 4.74 -10.64
C HIS A 458 -16.82 3.68 -9.77
N GLY A 459 -17.05 3.98 -8.47
CA GLY A 459 -17.51 3.01 -7.48
C GLY A 459 -18.78 2.27 -7.87
N VAL A 460 -19.82 2.98 -8.34
CA VAL A 460 -21.10 2.37 -8.76
C VAL A 460 -20.93 1.48 -10.00
N SER A 461 -20.12 1.91 -10.98
CA SER A 461 -19.86 1.10 -12.18
C SER A 461 -19.10 -0.20 -11.84
N LEU A 462 -18.14 -0.13 -10.93
CA LEU A 462 -17.41 -1.30 -10.43
C LEU A 462 -18.31 -2.24 -9.63
N ALA A 463 -19.12 -1.69 -8.74
CA ALA A 463 -20.06 -2.49 -7.95
C ALA A 463 -21.05 -3.24 -8.84
N ARG A 464 -21.56 -2.62 -9.91
CA ARG A 464 -22.43 -3.29 -10.90
C ARG A 464 -21.71 -4.39 -11.65
N GLU A 465 -20.49 -4.15 -12.14
CA GLU A 465 -19.65 -5.14 -12.83
C GLU A 465 -19.44 -6.40 -11.99
N LEU A 466 -19.31 -6.22 -10.66
CA LEU A 466 -19.00 -7.28 -9.70
C LEU A 466 -20.23 -7.75 -8.89
N SER A 467 -21.41 -7.18 -9.15
CA SER A 467 -22.64 -7.45 -8.40
C SER A 467 -22.51 -7.21 -6.90
N ILE A 468 -21.74 -6.18 -6.50
CA ILE A 468 -21.62 -5.75 -5.11
C ILE A 468 -22.83 -4.87 -4.76
N PRO A 469 -23.58 -5.17 -3.68
CA PRO A 469 -24.86 -4.50 -3.41
C PRO A 469 -24.73 -3.09 -2.84
N LEU A 470 -23.61 -2.75 -2.22
CA LEU A 470 -23.41 -1.52 -1.44
C LEU A 470 -22.07 -0.87 -1.77
N VAL A 471 -22.14 0.44 -2.09
CA VAL A 471 -20.95 1.30 -2.23
C VAL A 471 -20.95 2.32 -1.09
N ILE A 472 -19.78 2.50 -0.48
CA ILE A 472 -19.55 3.45 0.61
C ILE A 472 -18.49 4.45 0.18
N ILE A 473 -18.77 5.74 0.36
CA ILE A 473 -17.81 6.82 0.12
C ILE A 473 -17.59 7.57 1.42
N PRO A 474 -16.39 7.57 1.98
CA PRO A 474 -16.10 8.33 3.19
C PRO A 474 -16.15 9.84 2.93
N PRO A 475 -16.21 10.68 3.95
CA PRO A 475 -15.91 12.11 3.83
C PRO A 475 -14.47 12.32 3.36
N GLU A 476 -14.26 13.38 2.56
CA GLU A 476 -12.94 13.77 2.05
C GLU A 476 -12.18 12.60 1.38
N PRO A 477 -12.79 11.86 0.44
CA PRO A 477 -12.17 10.66 -0.12
C PRO A 477 -10.83 10.95 -0.83
N GLY A 478 -10.63 12.18 -1.32
CA GLY A 478 -9.38 12.60 -1.95
C GLY A 478 -8.19 12.75 -0.98
N ASN A 479 -8.45 12.85 0.33
CA ASN A 479 -7.45 12.97 1.41
C ASN A 479 -7.47 11.74 2.33
N PHE A 480 -8.19 10.69 1.96
CA PHE A 480 -8.54 9.59 2.87
C PHE A 480 -7.34 8.76 3.31
N SER A 481 -6.29 8.62 2.48
CA SER A 481 -5.05 7.95 2.88
C SER A 481 -4.37 8.66 4.06
N ALA A 482 -4.28 9.98 4.02
CA ALA A 482 -3.74 10.75 5.14
C ALA A 482 -4.65 10.67 6.40
N ILE A 483 -5.98 10.66 6.23
CA ILE A 483 -6.92 10.41 7.35
C ILE A 483 -6.63 9.06 8.01
N GLY A 484 -6.49 8.00 7.22
CA GLY A 484 -6.22 6.67 7.74
C GLY A 484 -4.89 6.55 8.50
N MET A 485 -3.88 7.33 8.11
CA MET A 485 -2.61 7.40 8.85
C MET A 485 -2.79 7.96 10.28
N LEU A 486 -3.76 8.86 10.51
CA LEU A 486 -4.11 9.32 11.87
C LEU A 486 -4.79 8.24 12.71
N LEU A 487 -5.32 7.20 12.08
CA LEU A 487 -5.99 6.08 12.73
C LEU A 487 -5.07 4.88 12.95
N ALA A 488 -3.83 4.94 12.48
CA ALA A 488 -2.87 3.85 12.58
C ALA A 488 -2.32 3.69 14.00
N ASP A 489 -2.12 2.44 14.40
CA ASP A 489 -1.39 2.08 15.63
C ASP A 489 0.09 1.84 15.32
N ALA A 490 0.94 1.93 16.33
CA ALA A 490 2.30 1.43 16.22
C ALA A 490 2.27 -0.10 16.10
N ARG A 491 3.07 -0.67 15.19
CA ARG A 491 3.08 -2.10 14.93
C ARG A 491 4.49 -2.63 14.69
N ILE A 492 4.79 -3.75 15.33
CA ILE A 492 6.01 -4.53 15.12
C ILE A 492 5.63 -5.96 14.77
N ASP A 493 6.16 -6.45 13.65
CA ASP A 493 6.04 -7.83 13.25
C ASP A 493 7.35 -8.58 13.55
N ARG A 494 7.23 -9.86 13.95
CA ARG A 494 8.34 -10.80 14.12
C ARG A 494 7.98 -12.11 13.44
N SER A 495 8.95 -12.73 12.80
CA SER A 495 8.77 -14.06 12.21
C SER A 495 10.00 -14.93 12.44
N GLU A 496 9.76 -16.18 12.79
CA GLU A 496 10.82 -17.17 12.97
C GLU A 496 10.48 -18.48 12.26
N THR A 497 11.51 -19.11 11.71
CA THR A 497 11.41 -20.48 11.20
C THR A 497 11.10 -21.42 12.37
N PHE A 498 10.06 -22.21 12.21
CA PHE A 498 9.64 -23.18 13.21
C PHE A 498 9.02 -24.39 12.55
N THR A 499 9.71 -25.50 12.53
CA THR A 499 9.26 -26.74 11.86
C THR A 499 8.83 -27.80 12.85
N GLY A 500 7.73 -28.49 12.53
CA GLY A 500 7.23 -29.61 13.32
C GLY A 500 5.84 -30.05 12.87
N LEU A 501 5.48 -31.30 13.17
CA LEU A 501 4.10 -31.77 13.00
C LEU A 501 3.19 -31.08 14.03
N LEU A 502 1.94 -30.87 13.68
CA LEU A 502 0.95 -30.31 14.59
C LEU A 502 0.58 -31.35 15.66
N ASP A 503 1.30 -31.32 16.79
CA ASP A 503 1.07 -32.15 17.97
C ASP A 503 1.27 -31.35 19.27
N THR A 504 1.03 -31.98 20.41
CA THR A 504 1.12 -31.32 21.72
C THR A 504 2.53 -30.86 22.06
N GLU A 505 3.57 -31.59 21.66
CA GLU A 505 4.98 -31.25 21.91
C GLU A 505 5.38 -30.03 21.06
N THR A 506 5.03 -30.04 19.78
CA THR A 506 5.29 -28.93 18.85
C THR A 506 4.59 -27.65 19.32
N ILE A 507 3.35 -27.73 19.79
CA ILE A 507 2.64 -26.57 20.35
C ILE A 507 3.31 -26.08 21.65
N ALA A 508 3.78 -26.98 22.50
CA ALA A 508 4.52 -26.56 23.71
C ALA A 508 5.82 -25.81 23.35
N ARG A 509 6.59 -26.32 22.39
CA ARG A 509 7.79 -25.65 21.87
C ARG A 509 7.49 -24.30 21.23
N SER A 510 6.41 -24.19 20.45
CA SER A 510 6.02 -22.93 19.81
C SER A 510 5.70 -21.82 20.82
N ARG A 511 5.17 -22.17 22.00
CA ARG A 511 4.89 -21.20 23.06
C ARG A 511 6.16 -20.49 23.54
N THR A 512 7.26 -21.24 23.75
CA THR A 512 8.56 -20.66 24.16
C THR A 512 9.09 -19.67 23.11
N VAL A 513 8.96 -20.01 21.82
CA VAL A 513 9.37 -19.11 20.74
C VAL A 513 8.50 -17.84 20.72
N PHE A 514 7.17 -17.98 20.87
CA PHE A 514 6.29 -16.83 20.97
C PHE A 514 6.60 -15.94 22.18
N GLU A 515 6.89 -16.52 23.35
CA GLU A 515 7.25 -15.76 24.54
C GLU A 515 8.51 -14.90 24.32
N ALA A 516 9.51 -15.44 23.61
CA ALA A 516 10.71 -14.68 23.24
C ALA A 516 10.37 -13.53 22.26
N MET A 517 9.65 -13.83 21.17
CA MET A 517 9.21 -12.79 20.21
C MET A 517 8.34 -11.71 20.87
N GLU A 518 7.46 -12.08 21.80
CA GLU A 518 6.61 -11.15 22.55
C GLU A 518 7.41 -10.23 23.45
N ALA A 519 8.45 -10.77 24.13
CA ALA A 519 9.35 -9.97 24.97
C ALA A 519 10.12 -8.93 24.14
N GLU A 520 10.71 -9.35 23.02
CA GLU A 520 11.40 -8.45 22.08
C GLU A 520 10.47 -7.36 21.52
N ALA A 521 9.25 -7.74 21.11
CA ALA A 521 8.28 -6.80 20.54
C ALA A 521 7.79 -5.78 21.59
N ARG A 522 7.53 -6.22 22.84
CA ARG A 522 7.15 -5.32 23.93
C ARG A 522 8.26 -4.33 24.29
N GLU A 523 9.50 -4.81 24.39
CA GLU A 523 10.66 -3.95 24.65
C GLU A 523 10.81 -2.89 23.55
N ALA A 524 10.69 -3.29 22.29
CA ALA A 524 10.78 -2.38 21.16
C ALA A 524 9.65 -1.34 21.15
N LEU A 525 8.39 -1.74 21.38
CA LEU A 525 7.26 -0.81 21.45
C LEU A 525 7.35 0.11 22.68
N ALA A 526 7.86 -0.37 23.80
CA ALA A 526 8.09 0.48 24.98
C ALA A 526 9.19 1.52 24.71
N ARG A 527 10.30 1.13 24.07
CA ARG A 527 11.41 2.01 23.72
C ARG A 527 10.98 3.07 22.69
N ASP A 528 10.32 2.63 21.59
CA ASP A 528 10.06 3.46 20.43
C ASP A 528 8.81 4.36 20.63
N PHE A 529 7.83 3.93 21.45
CA PHE A 529 6.53 4.59 21.63
C PHE A 529 6.13 4.81 23.10
N GLY A 530 6.93 4.40 24.07
CA GLY A 530 6.57 4.46 25.49
C GLY A 530 5.38 3.57 25.86
N ALA A 531 5.05 2.57 25.03
CA ALA A 531 3.87 1.74 25.20
C ALA A 531 3.96 0.81 26.39
N GLN A 532 2.92 0.81 27.25
CA GLN A 532 2.79 -0.12 28.38
C GLN A 532 1.85 -1.29 28.05
N ASP A 533 0.76 -1.00 27.32
CA ASP A 533 -0.20 -2.00 26.86
C ASP A 533 0.04 -2.38 25.40
N VAL A 534 0.23 -3.68 25.16
CA VAL A 534 0.55 -4.24 23.84
C VAL A 534 -0.44 -5.35 23.52
N LEU A 535 -1.20 -5.17 22.44
CA LEU A 535 -2.03 -6.21 21.86
C LEU A 535 -1.13 -7.13 21.02
N LEU A 536 -1.34 -8.45 21.13
CA LEU A 536 -0.53 -9.45 20.46
C LEU A 536 -1.40 -10.41 19.65
N GLU A 537 -1.03 -10.61 18.40
CA GLU A 537 -1.64 -11.57 17.49
C GLU A 537 -0.62 -12.61 17.05
N ARG A 538 -0.94 -13.89 17.24
CA ARG A 538 -0.10 -15.03 16.88
C ARG A 538 -0.65 -15.73 15.65
N HIS A 539 0.23 -16.03 14.69
CA HIS A 539 -0.09 -16.80 13.50
C HIS A 539 0.97 -17.87 13.27
N ALA A 540 0.63 -18.94 12.58
CA ALA A 540 1.59 -19.93 12.08
C ALA A 540 1.39 -20.12 10.58
N GLU A 541 2.48 -20.25 9.83
CA GLU A 541 2.45 -20.81 8.47
C GLU A 541 2.39 -22.32 8.55
N MET A 542 1.37 -22.89 7.92
CA MET A 542 1.04 -24.29 8.02
C MET A 542 0.69 -24.86 6.63
N ARG A 543 0.93 -26.16 6.47
CA ARG A 543 0.56 -26.92 5.26
C ARG A 543 0.27 -28.37 5.60
N TYR A 544 -0.35 -29.09 4.69
CA TYR A 544 -0.32 -30.56 4.79
C TYR A 544 1.09 -31.07 4.51
N ARG A 545 1.49 -32.08 5.26
CA ARG A 545 2.84 -32.68 5.14
C ARG A 545 3.14 -33.08 3.69
N GLY A 546 4.30 -32.64 3.21
CA GLY A 546 4.76 -32.94 1.85
C GLY A 546 4.25 -31.95 0.78
N GLN A 547 3.37 -31.02 1.11
CA GLN A 547 2.99 -29.94 0.19
C GLN A 547 4.04 -28.81 0.19
N ARG A 548 3.99 -27.96 -0.84
CA ARG A 548 4.93 -26.84 -1.02
C ARG A 548 4.40 -25.53 -0.46
N HIS A 549 3.11 -25.27 -0.63
CA HIS A 549 2.51 -23.98 -0.30
C HIS A 549 1.95 -23.96 1.12
N ASN A 550 2.30 -22.92 1.87
CA ASN A 550 1.80 -22.68 3.21
C ASN A 550 0.58 -21.76 3.16
N ILE A 551 -0.28 -21.85 4.16
CA ILE A 551 -1.25 -20.81 4.50
C ILE A 551 -0.95 -20.27 5.89
N LYS A 552 -1.18 -18.98 6.11
CA LYS A 552 -1.02 -18.31 7.40
C LYS A 552 -2.33 -18.44 8.18
N VAL A 553 -2.27 -19.06 9.34
CA VAL A 553 -3.44 -19.38 10.17
C VAL A 553 -3.31 -18.69 11.53
N PRO A 554 -4.34 -18.00 12.03
CA PRO A 554 -4.31 -17.44 13.38
C PRO A 554 -4.33 -18.57 14.41
N ILE A 555 -3.44 -18.46 15.40
CA ILE A 555 -3.36 -19.39 16.53
C ILE A 555 -3.49 -18.62 17.84
N GLY A 556 -4.58 -18.85 18.57
CA GLY A 556 -4.81 -18.18 19.85
C GLY A 556 -3.76 -18.54 20.90
N ARG A 557 -3.60 -17.71 21.94
CA ARG A 557 -2.70 -17.94 23.08
C ARG A 557 -2.92 -19.29 23.78
N ALA A 558 -4.18 -19.72 23.86
CA ALA A 558 -4.61 -20.96 24.50
C ALA A 558 -4.91 -22.08 23.51
N GLY A 559 -4.57 -21.89 22.21
CA GLY A 559 -4.89 -22.86 21.17
C GLY A 559 -4.35 -24.25 21.48
N ASP A 560 -5.21 -25.27 21.41
CA ASP A 560 -4.83 -26.66 21.43
C ASP A 560 -4.73 -27.22 19.99
N VAL A 561 -4.22 -28.43 19.86
CA VAL A 561 -4.02 -29.10 18.56
C VAL A 561 -5.31 -29.14 17.75
N ALA A 562 -6.45 -29.42 18.40
CA ALA A 562 -7.74 -29.61 17.72
C ALA A 562 -8.28 -28.26 17.18
N SER A 563 -8.22 -27.19 17.98
CA SER A 563 -8.66 -25.86 17.55
C SER A 563 -7.81 -25.29 16.43
N ILE A 564 -6.48 -25.48 16.48
CA ILE A 564 -5.55 -25.04 15.45
C ILE A 564 -5.77 -25.84 14.16
N ALA A 565 -5.94 -27.17 14.24
CA ALA A 565 -6.27 -28.00 13.07
C ALA A 565 -7.60 -27.59 12.43
N ALA A 566 -8.63 -27.32 13.24
CA ALA A 566 -9.92 -26.86 12.73
C ALA A 566 -9.81 -25.52 12.00
N ALA A 567 -9.03 -24.56 12.54
CA ALA A 567 -8.77 -23.29 11.88
C ALA A 567 -8.03 -23.50 10.55
N PHE A 568 -6.97 -24.31 10.53
CA PHE A 568 -6.24 -24.65 9.32
C PHE A 568 -7.13 -25.29 8.24
N HIS A 569 -7.93 -26.31 8.59
CA HIS A 569 -8.82 -27.00 7.61
C HIS A 569 -9.85 -26.04 7.04
N ARG A 570 -10.42 -25.16 7.86
CA ARG A 570 -11.38 -24.12 7.42
C ARG A 570 -10.75 -23.19 6.39
N ASP A 571 -9.57 -22.62 6.71
CA ASP A 571 -8.90 -21.64 5.87
C ASP A 571 -8.31 -22.28 4.61
N TYR A 572 -7.80 -23.52 4.72
CA TYR A 572 -7.34 -24.32 3.59
C TYR A 572 -8.49 -24.65 2.62
N LYS A 573 -9.66 -25.07 3.18
CA LYS A 573 -10.85 -25.36 2.37
C LYS A 573 -11.37 -24.11 1.65
N ARG A 574 -11.36 -22.96 2.33
CA ARG A 574 -11.74 -21.68 1.72
C ARG A 574 -10.84 -21.36 0.52
N ARG A 575 -9.53 -21.51 0.65
CA ARG A 575 -8.55 -21.13 -0.38
C ARG A 575 -8.50 -22.13 -1.56
N TYR A 576 -8.62 -23.43 -1.29
CA TYR A 576 -8.38 -24.49 -2.28
C TYR A 576 -9.63 -25.33 -2.62
N GLY A 577 -10.77 -25.04 -2.01
CA GLY A 577 -12.03 -25.74 -2.26
C GLY A 577 -12.17 -27.09 -1.56
N HIS A 578 -11.10 -27.64 -0.95
CA HIS A 578 -11.09 -28.94 -0.28
C HIS A 578 -10.23 -28.89 1.00
N ALA A 579 -10.45 -29.87 1.87
CA ALA A 579 -9.59 -30.12 3.04
C ALA A 579 -9.57 -31.62 3.32
N ASP A 580 -8.45 -32.15 3.85
CA ASP A 580 -8.29 -33.53 4.27
C ASP A 580 -8.04 -33.61 5.77
N ALA A 581 -9.08 -33.95 6.53
CA ALA A 581 -9.01 -34.04 8.00
C ALA A 581 -8.10 -35.20 8.51
N GLN A 582 -7.68 -36.09 7.63
CA GLN A 582 -6.80 -37.23 7.97
C GLN A 582 -5.34 -36.96 7.66
N ALA A 583 -5.05 -35.94 6.84
CA ALA A 583 -3.69 -35.62 6.45
C ALA A 583 -2.95 -34.90 7.62
N ALA A 584 -1.69 -35.30 7.84
CA ALA A 584 -0.85 -34.66 8.83
C ALA A 584 -0.56 -33.20 8.45
N ILE A 585 -0.67 -32.31 9.42
CA ILE A 585 -0.39 -30.88 9.28
C ILE A 585 1.00 -30.61 9.83
N GLU A 586 1.78 -29.79 9.15
CA GLU A 586 3.09 -29.32 9.64
C GLU A 586 3.15 -27.80 9.70
N LEU A 587 3.83 -27.29 10.74
CA LEU A 587 4.19 -25.88 10.91
C LEU A 587 5.51 -25.61 10.17
N GLN A 588 5.65 -24.41 9.60
CA GLN A 588 6.84 -23.98 8.86
C GLN A 588 7.45 -22.70 9.42
N ALA A 589 6.64 -21.78 9.92
CA ALA A 589 7.08 -20.54 10.55
C ALA A 589 6.04 -20.05 11.58
N LEU A 590 6.50 -19.29 12.55
CA LEU A 590 5.66 -18.56 13.52
C LEU A 590 5.75 -17.07 13.22
N HIS A 591 4.62 -16.37 13.34
CA HIS A 591 4.52 -14.95 13.13
C HIS A 591 3.81 -14.29 14.31
N LEU A 592 4.37 -13.20 14.79
CA LEU A 592 3.81 -12.35 15.83
C LEU A 592 3.59 -10.95 15.26
N ALA A 593 2.37 -10.42 15.40
CA ALA A 593 2.10 -9.00 15.25
C ALA A 593 1.81 -8.39 16.62
N ALA A 594 2.54 -7.34 16.97
CA ALA A 594 2.41 -6.62 18.24
C ALA A 594 1.99 -5.17 17.97
N PHE A 595 0.95 -4.70 18.65
CA PHE A 595 0.38 -3.39 18.44
C PHE A 595 0.42 -2.57 19.73
N ALA A 596 0.79 -1.28 19.61
CA ALA A 596 0.61 -0.27 20.65
C ALA A 596 -0.41 0.76 20.15
N ARG A 597 -1.55 0.85 20.84
CA ARG A 597 -2.64 1.76 20.46
C ARG A 597 -2.17 3.21 20.53
N GLN A 598 -2.46 3.96 19.47
CA GLN A 598 -2.28 5.39 19.42
C GLN A 598 -3.57 6.12 19.72
N GLN A 599 -3.47 7.39 20.14
CA GLN A 599 -4.64 8.22 20.36
C GLN A 599 -5.24 8.62 19.00
N ARG A 600 -6.37 8.02 18.65
CA ARG A 600 -7.06 8.21 17.38
C ARG A 600 -8.04 9.38 17.44
N PRO A 601 -8.24 10.15 16.34
CA PRO A 601 -9.38 11.02 16.18
C PRO A 601 -10.71 10.24 16.27
N ASP A 602 -11.74 10.91 16.74
CA ASP A 602 -13.12 10.40 16.62
C ASP A 602 -13.57 10.52 15.15
N LEU A 603 -13.99 9.41 14.54
CA LEU A 603 -14.44 9.38 13.15
C LEU A 603 -15.59 10.37 12.87
N ALA A 604 -16.46 10.61 13.83
CA ALA A 604 -17.54 11.58 13.71
C ALA A 604 -17.06 13.04 13.58
N CYS A 605 -15.79 13.32 13.91
CA CYS A 605 -15.17 14.64 13.82
C CYS A 605 -14.41 14.87 12.51
N LEU A 606 -14.27 13.84 11.65
CA LEU A 606 -13.52 13.93 10.39
C LEU A 606 -14.23 14.74 9.28
N PRO A 607 -15.58 14.75 9.17
CA PRO A 607 -16.26 15.53 8.14
C PRO A 607 -16.08 17.04 8.37
N ARG A 608 -16.04 17.79 7.24
CA ARG A 608 -16.09 19.26 7.32
C ARG A 608 -17.39 19.74 7.94
N GLN A 609 -17.35 20.94 8.51
CA GLN A 609 -18.55 21.61 9.02
C GLN A 609 -19.58 21.77 7.88
N PRO A 610 -20.88 21.50 8.13
CA PRO A 610 -21.89 21.58 7.09
C PRO A 610 -22.16 23.04 6.65
N ASP A 611 -22.24 23.25 5.33
CA ASP A 611 -22.74 24.48 4.72
C ASP A 611 -24.16 24.24 4.18
N LEU A 612 -25.14 24.39 5.02
CA LEU A 612 -26.55 24.11 4.72
C LEU A 612 -27.22 25.15 3.80
N GLU A 613 -26.54 26.24 3.42
CA GLU A 613 -27.08 27.27 2.53
C GLU A 613 -26.89 26.97 1.03
N SER A 614 -26.14 25.92 0.72
CA SER A 614 -25.86 25.52 -0.67
C SER A 614 -27.12 25.06 -1.39
N LYS A 615 -27.39 25.66 -2.58
CA LYS A 615 -28.53 25.31 -3.43
C LYS A 615 -28.19 24.11 -4.31
N VAL A 616 -29.18 23.22 -4.48
CA VAL A 616 -29.09 22.13 -5.48
C VAL A 616 -29.06 22.76 -6.89
N GLN A 617 -28.09 22.32 -7.67
CA GLN A 617 -27.91 22.70 -9.07
C GLN A 617 -28.27 21.52 -9.97
N GLU A 618 -28.30 21.74 -11.29
CA GLU A 618 -28.55 20.70 -12.28
C GLU A 618 -27.49 20.76 -13.39
N ARG A 619 -27.11 19.58 -13.90
CA ARG A 619 -26.19 19.43 -15.04
C ARG A 619 -26.63 18.28 -15.92
N ARG A 620 -26.38 18.40 -17.21
CA ARG A 620 -26.57 17.30 -18.16
C ARG A 620 -25.41 16.33 -18.05
N VAL A 621 -25.71 15.08 -17.75
CA VAL A 621 -24.73 13.99 -17.52
C VAL A 621 -25.13 12.80 -18.37
N HIS A 622 -24.15 12.21 -19.03
CA HIS A 622 -24.36 11.01 -19.83
C HIS A 622 -24.09 9.74 -19.01
N PHE A 623 -25.07 8.83 -19.00
CA PHE A 623 -25.00 7.53 -18.34
C PHE A 623 -25.21 6.42 -19.37
N GLY A 624 -24.31 5.45 -19.44
CA GLY A 624 -24.41 4.31 -20.33
C GLY A 624 -25.75 3.57 -20.18
N GLY A 625 -26.42 3.31 -21.30
CA GLY A 625 -27.75 2.69 -21.31
C GLY A 625 -28.92 3.61 -20.95
N HIS A 626 -28.68 4.80 -20.41
CA HIS A 626 -29.71 5.79 -20.06
C HIS A 626 -29.65 7.07 -20.93
N GLY A 627 -28.54 7.26 -21.69
CA GLY A 627 -28.32 8.48 -22.47
C GLY A 627 -27.99 9.70 -21.61
N THR A 628 -28.14 10.89 -22.19
CA THR A 628 -27.88 12.16 -21.50
C THR A 628 -29.13 12.64 -20.77
N VAL A 629 -29.07 12.65 -19.45
CA VAL A 629 -30.16 13.05 -18.54
C VAL A 629 -29.75 14.25 -17.70
N THR A 630 -30.72 14.95 -17.11
CA THR A 630 -30.45 16.00 -16.13
C THR A 630 -30.24 15.37 -14.77
N ALA A 631 -29.04 15.54 -14.19
CA ALA A 631 -28.67 15.07 -12.85
C ALA A 631 -28.68 16.24 -11.87
N ARG A 632 -29.12 15.98 -10.64
CA ARG A 632 -29.04 16.93 -9.54
C ARG A 632 -27.60 16.95 -9.00
N ILE A 633 -27.13 18.14 -8.67
CA ILE A 633 -25.80 18.37 -8.12
C ILE A 633 -25.94 18.84 -6.68
N PHE A 634 -25.38 18.08 -5.78
CA PHE A 634 -25.31 18.39 -4.36
C PHE A 634 -23.88 18.74 -3.97
N ARG A 635 -23.72 19.66 -3.04
CA ARG A 635 -22.46 19.79 -2.31
C ARG A 635 -22.48 18.83 -1.13
N ARG A 636 -21.39 18.11 -0.91
CA ARG A 636 -21.26 17.11 0.17
C ARG A 636 -21.51 17.73 1.55
N ASP A 637 -20.94 18.91 1.80
CA ASP A 637 -21.04 19.66 3.05
C ASP A 637 -22.48 20.16 3.33
N ALA A 638 -23.33 20.31 2.31
CA ALA A 638 -24.72 20.71 2.44
C ALA A 638 -25.68 19.56 2.80
N LEU A 639 -25.22 18.30 2.79
CA LEU A 639 -26.07 17.15 3.04
C LEU A 639 -26.04 16.75 4.51
N PRO A 640 -27.13 16.85 5.28
CA PRO A 640 -27.17 16.43 6.69
C PRO A 640 -27.17 14.92 6.84
N GLU A 641 -26.80 14.43 8.03
CA GLU A 641 -27.01 13.03 8.41
C GLU A 641 -28.48 12.63 8.23
N GLY A 642 -28.72 11.41 7.72
CA GLY A 642 -30.04 10.89 7.44
C GLY A 642 -30.67 11.40 6.15
N PHE A 643 -30.03 12.34 5.41
CA PHE A 643 -30.49 12.73 4.08
C PHE A 643 -30.47 11.53 3.15
N SER A 644 -31.52 11.35 2.36
CA SER A 644 -31.57 10.31 1.34
C SER A 644 -32.29 10.76 0.10
N ASP A 645 -31.82 10.30 -1.07
CA ASP A 645 -32.41 10.62 -2.35
C ASP A 645 -32.08 9.50 -3.37
N THR A 646 -32.58 9.65 -4.59
CA THR A 646 -32.32 8.70 -5.70
C THR A 646 -31.59 9.38 -6.84
N GLY A 647 -30.72 8.64 -7.56
CA GLY A 647 -30.08 9.13 -8.77
C GLY A 647 -31.07 9.35 -9.94
N PRO A 648 -30.65 10.11 -10.98
CA PRO A 648 -29.28 10.54 -11.23
C PRO A 648 -28.87 11.74 -10.37
N ALA A 649 -27.71 11.63 -9.76
CA ALA A 649 -27.14 12.70 -8.93
C ALA A 649 -25.60 12.72 -8.97
N LEU A 650 -25.03 13.90 -8.77
CA LEU A 650 -23.62 14.14 -8.51
C LEU A 650 -23.49 14.76 -7.11
N ILE A 651 -22.57 14.25 -6.29
CA ILE A 651 -22.25 14.85 -5.00
C ILE A 651 -20.82 15.32 -5.08
N GLU A 652 -20.63 16.64 -5.11
CA GLU A 652 -19.34 17.30 -5.28
C GLU A 652 -18.73 17.68 -3.93
N GLU A 653 -17.44 17.47 -3.80
CA GLU A 653 -16.59 17.93 -2.70
C GLU A 653 -15.22 18.38 -3.22
N TYR A 654 -14.36 18.96 -2.39
CA TYR A 654 -13.13 19.65 -2.83
C TYR A 654 -12.27 18.82 -3.79
N GLY A 655 -12.01 17.56 -3.49
CA GLY A 655 -11.08 16.72 -4.26
C GLY A 655 -11.73 15.56 -4.98
N SER A 656 -13.07 15.48 -5.03
CA SER A 656 -13.77 14.33 -5.58
C SER A 656 -15.21 14.63 -6.00
N THR A 657 -15.76 13.78 -6.85
CA THR A 657 -17.19 13.77 -7.22
C THR A 657 -17.73 12.36 -7.10
N THR A 658 -18.78 12.19 -6.32
CA THR A 658 -19.52 10.92 -6.24
C THR A 658 -20.61 10.87 -7.29
N LEU A 659 -20.62 9.79 -8.09
CA LEU A 659 -21.61 9.58 -9.14
C LEU A 659 -22.68 8.58 -8.66
N VAL A 660 -23.96 9.02 -8.61
CA VAL A 660 -25.11 8.17 -8.33
C VAL A 660 -25.90 7.96 -9.61
N TRP A 661 -26.05 6.71 -10.05
CA TRP A 661 -26.71 6.38 -11.30
C TRP A 661 -28.24 6.47 -11.21
N PRO A 662 -28.94 6.61 -12.35
CA PRO A 662 -30.41 6.57 -12.38
C PRO A 662 -30.97 5.33 -11.70
N GLY A 663 -31.89 5.54 -10.76
CA GLY A 663 -32.55 4.48 -10.00
C GLY A 663 -31.83 4.00 -8.74
N ASP A 664 -30.54 4.29 -8.56
CA ASP A 664 -29.83 3.98 -7.31
C ASP A 664 -30.27 4.92 -6.19
N ARG A 665 -30.38 4.39 -4.99
CA ARG A 665 -30.68 5.18 -3.80
C ARG A 665 -29.38 5.49 -3.06
N PHE A 666 -29.21 6.73 -2.61
CA PHE A 666 -28.12 7.10 -1.72
C PHE A 666 -28.63 7.69 -0.41
N GLU A 667 -27.85 7.56 0.65
CA GLU A 667 -28.10 8.13 1.96
C GLU A 667 -26.81 8.58 2.63
N ILE A 668 -26.91 9.58 3.51
CA ILE A 668 -25.82 10.06 4.34
C ILE A 668 -25.91 9.37 5.70
N GLY A 669 -24.90 8.57 6.02
CA GLY A 669 -24.85 7.83 7.28
C GLY A 669 -24.38 8.63 8.48
N THR A 670 -24.23 7.96 9.62
CA THR A 670 -23.89 8.54 10.93
C THR A 670 -22.47 9.10 11.03
N LEU A 671 -21.54 8.58 10.23
CA LEU A 671 -20.18 9.11 10.09
C LEU A 671 -20.07 10.04 8.89
N ARG A 672 -21.19 10.52 8.38
CA ARG A 672 -21.30 11.36 7.18
C ARG A 672 -20.81 10.67 5.91
N GLU A 673 -20.64 9.37 5.92
CA GLU A 673 -20.37 8.57 4.71
C GLU A 673 -21.60 8.58 3.76
N ILE A 674 -21.36 8.51 2.45
CA ILE A 674 -22.42 8.24 1.48
C ILE A 674 -22.54 6.72 1.34
N ARG A 675 -23.74 6.19 1.52
CA ARG A 675 -24.10 4.81 1.20
C ARG A 675 -24.93 4.81 -0.07
N ILE A 676 -24.51 4.06 -1.07
CA ILE A 676 -25.24 3.93 -2.34
C ILE A 676 -25.71 2.49 -2.47
N HIS A 677 -27.03 2.30 -2.48
CA HIS A 677 -27.69 1.01 -2.70
C HIS A 677 -28.05 0.90 -4.17
N LEU A 678 -27.54 -0.13 -4.84
CA LEU A 678 -27.74 -0.32 -6.27
C LEU A 678 -29.15 -0.82 -6.57
N ALA A 679 -29.80 -0.23 -7.56
CA ALA A 679 -31.09 -0.69 -8.04
C ALA A 679 -30.96 -2.07 -8.71
N GLY A 680 -31.82 -3.02 -8.34
CA GLY A 680 -31.84 -4.37 -8.89
C GLY A 680 -31.05 -5.41 -8.09
N HIS A 681 -30.55 -5.07 -6.91
CA HIS A 681 -29.95 -6.00 -5.93
C HIS A 681 -30.82 -6.15 -4.69
#